data_efb8debe76bc743029c1758f86bd557b
#
_entry.id   efb8debe76bc743029c1758f86bd557b
#
_cell.length_a   1.000
_cell.length_b   1.000
_cell.length_c   1.000
_cell.angle_alpha   90.00
_cell.angle_beta   90.00
_cell.angle_gamma   90.00
#
_symmetry.space_group_name_H-M   'P 1'
#
loop_
_entity.id
_entity.type
_entity.pdbx_description
1 polymer ?
#
loop_
_entity_poly.entity_id
_entity_poly.type
_entity_poly.pdbx_seq_one_letter_code
_entity_poly.pdbx_strand_id
1 'polypeptide(L)'
;MIVTHEQPDFDALASLALARRLHPGSRVALGDALPDDVRACLGLYRDRLDPLDVRAASERSWEELIVVDTADRSRLGPFTGLAQNLPLIVYDHHPPPERHDALATGRGIVDRVGATVTLLIRELRRRDDALPPELASLAMLGLHQDTGGFSYDLTTAEDHDAAAWLLRRGATLDLVRRFARGTHGEEHQSFRARMLSEARLETVAGRPVAVASFTWPRYLADVAPLANELLELQHADAALLAVRMGQRTLLFARAAGDAFDVAAALREAAGGGGHPGAGFARTRSGLETATSEALAALARHARAPLRARDLMSSPVRTVSPTSTVHQAGRLLLRYGHNGLPVVLEQRVVGVLSRRDVERALHHGLGRSQVRGFMGAPAVTASPDATLETLEATVATHGVGRLPIVEDGRLIGIVTRSDLLAARHMPAVSKDDPAVRIVERVVAQAGSAVEVLRAALPEGGRLYLVGGSVRDALLGTALTDLDLVVEGAEAHDLAVALAAASGGRRTDHDAFGTATVRLPGGLSVDLATAREESYPEPGSLPEVVQSDVRRDLGRRDFTINAMALRLVPAPERLLDPFGGLADLRRGMLRTLHPLSFTEDVTRIVRGARLAGRLGFGFDPETAAQARRAIEENRAAGVSAERLRTELEITLRETVPSRALAVLAEFGALEAMYGLRHEERHLRELDELRGEGREVPPTAYLLAMLRPLAADEVDAVVARFHLPIRRAATAQRLRELLAGSEPTDETLVALGRAGRAVLEALGEPHRERIRTFESLAGRRRLRGRDLLELGLSPGPEVGRILEEVQRARRHRRVDGFDDELELARRLVGQARITQPNERRNDQT
;
A
#
# COMPACT_ATOMS: atom_id res chain seq x y z
N MET A 1 -22.90 -36.16 18.46
CA MET A 1 -22.77 -36.88 17.18
C MET A 1 -22.00 -36.03 16.20
N ILE A 2 -21.22 -36.62 15.30
CA ILE A 2 -20.48 -35.94 14.23
C ILE A 2 -21.06 -36.34 12.89
N VAL A 3 -21.36 -35.38 12.04
CA VAL A 3 -21.92 -35.57 10.68
C VAL A 3 -21.20 -34.66 9.68
N THR A 4 -21.37 -34.99 8.39
CA THR A 4 -20.93 -34.17 7.26
C THR A 4 -22.03 -34.03 6.23
N HIS A 5 -21.73 -33.48 5.06
CA HIS A 5 -22.67 -33.32 3.96
C HIS A 5 -23.06 -34.65 3.30
N GLU A 6 -24.17 -34.64 2.53
CA GLU A 6 -24.82 -35.85 1.97
C GLU A 6 -23.94 -36.65 1.00
N GLN A 7 -23.01 -36.03 0.29
CA GLN A 7 -22.07 -36.64 -0.63
C GLN A 7 -20.63 -36.38 -0.17
N PRO A 8 -20.17 -37.07 0.91
CA PRO A 8 -18.85 -36.80 1.48
C PRO A 8 -17.73 -37.19 0.52
N ASP A 9 -16.70 -36.36 0.53
CA ASP A 9 -15.42 -36.61 -0.16
C ASP A 9 -14.34 -37.03 0.84
N PHE A 10 -13.06 -36.99 0.44
CA PHE A 10 -11.98 -37.41 1.34
C PHE A 10 -11.66 -36.34 2.40
N ASP A 11 -11.91 -35.05 2.16
CA ASP A 11 -11.78 -34.01 3.20
C ASP A 11 -12.84 -34.21 4.27
N ALA A 12 -14.08 -34.41 3.85
CA ALA A 12 -15.16 -34.77 4.77
C ALA A 12 -14.87 -36.01 5.58
N LEU A 13 -14.39 -37.12 4.94
CA LEU A 13 -14.07 -38.37 5.63
C LEU A 13 -12.93 -38.21 6.65
N ALA A 14 -11.88 -37.50 6.27
CA ALA A 14 -10.77 -37.19 7.14
C ALA A 14 -11.18 -36.26 8.29
N SER A 15 -12.00 -35.27 7.99
CA SER A 15 -12.54 -34.32 8.97
C SER A 15 -13.42 -35.02 10.03
N LEU A 16 -14.21 -36.01 9.65
CA LEU A 16 -14.94 -36.85 10.62
C LEU A 16 -13.99 -37.57 11.60
N ALA A 17 -12.87 -38.11 11.08
CA ALA A 17 -11.89 -38.81 11.91
C ALA A 17 -11.16 -37.87 12.87
N LEU A 18 -10.76 -36.69 12.40
CA LEU A 18 -10.08 -35.68 13.22
C LEU A 18 -11.03 -35.04 14.24
N ALA A 19 -12.27 -34.77 13.87
CA ALA A 19 -13.28 -34.23 14.78
C ALA A 19 -13.61 -35.21 15.90
N ARG A 20 -13.68 -36.54 15.60
CA ARG A 20 -13.84 -37.56 16.62
C ARG A 20 -12.68 -37.59 17.64
N ARG A 21 -11.48 -37.25 17.18
CA ARG A 21 -10.31 -37.11 18.05
C ARG A 21 -10.41 -35.89 18.95
N LEU A 22 -10.86 -34.75 18.37
CA LEU A 22 -11.05 -33.52 19.13
C LEU A 22 -12.20 -33.56 20.14
N HIS A 23 -13.21 -34.42 19.87
CA HIS A 23 -14.39 -34.57 20.71
C HIS A 23 -14.53 -36.04 21.21
N PRO A 24 -13.75 -36.43 22.22
CA PRO A 24 -13.81 -37.78 22.80
C PRO A 24 -15.22 -38.13 23.26
N GLY A 25 -15.67 -39.38 22.99
CA GLY A 25 -17.00 -39.87 23.32
C GLY A 25 -18.06 -39.58 22.22
N SER A 26 -17.74 -38.79 21.22
CA SER A 26 -18.63 -38.58 20.08
C SER A 26 -18.69 -39.78 19.14
N ARG A 27 -19.79 -39.94 18.40
CA ARG A 27 -19.98 -40.98 17.39
C ARG A 27 -20.15 -40.33 16.02
N VAL A 28 -19.52 -40.91 15.00
CA VAL A 28 -19.68 -40.54 13.61
C VAL A 28 -20.98 -41.12 13.06
N ALA A 29 -21.73 -40.35 12.25
CA ALA A 29 -22.85 -40.85 11.48
C ALA A 29 -22.70 -40.47 10.01
N LEU A 30 -23.02 -41.37 9.10
CA LEU A 30 -22.93 -41.18 7.65
C LEU A 30 -24.27 -41.52 6.97
N GLY A 31 -24.57 -40.79 5.90
CA GLY A 31 -25.68 -41.09 5.00
C GLY A 31 -25.39 -42.33 4.13
N ASP A 32 -26.46 -42.83 3.45
CA ASP A 32 -26.35 -44.05 2.62
C ASP A 32 -25.68 -43.78 1.25
N ALA A 33 -25.66 -42.53 0.81
CA ALA A 33 -25.16 -42.09 -0.51
C ALA A 33 -23.66 -41.80 -0.45
N LEU A 34 -22.80 -42.82 -0.36
CA LEU A 34 -21.36 -42.63 -0.38
C LEU A 34 -20.79 -42.86 -1.80
N PRO A 35 -19.94 -41.96 -2.32
CA PRO A 35 -19.13 -42.18 -3.52
C PRO A 35 -18.32 -43.48 -3.40
N ASP A 36 -18.10 -44.19 -4.50
CA ASP A 36 -17.50 -45.53 -4.48
C ASP A 36 -16.05 -45.53 -3.97
N ASP A 37 -15.28 -44.48 -4.29
CA ASP A 37 -13.90 -44.30 -3.81
C ASP A 37 -13.84 -43.96 -2.31
N VAL A 38 -14.75 -43.10 -1.84
CA VAL A 38 -14.92 -42.79 -0.41
C VAL A 38 -15.37 -44.04 0.36
N ARG A 39 -16.31 -44.83 -0.21
CA ARG A 39 -16.75 -46.11 0.34
C ARG A 39 -15.57 -47.09 0.46
N ALA A 40 -14.75 -47.18 -0.58
CA ALA A 40 -13.57 -48.03 -0.59
C ALA A 40 -12.53 -47.60 0.46
N CYS A 41 -12.29 -46.31 0.60
CA CYS A 41 -11.43 -45.71 1.63
C CYS A 41 -12.00 -45.97 3.02
N LEU A 42 -13.29 -45.69 3.24
CA LEU A 42 -13.99 -45.93 4.51
C LEU A 42 -13.85 -47.42 4.92
N GLY A 43 -13.87 -48.34 3.98
CA GLY A 43 -13.66 -49.80 4.25
C GLY A 43 -12.34 -50.06 4.97
N LEU A 44 -11.27 -49.28 4.66
CA LEU A 44 -9.96 -49.39 5.34
C LEU A 44 -9.96 -48.78 6.75
N TYR A 45 -10.82 -47.82 7.01
CA TYR A 45 -10.90 -47.06 8.27
C TYR A 45 -12.14 -47.38 9.10
N ARG A 46 -12.92 -48.42 8.73
CA ARG A 46 -14.21 -48.72 9.35
C ARG A 46 -14.12 -48.91 10.86
N ASP A 47 -13.12 -49.62 11.33
CA ASP A 47 -12.91 -49.87 12.75
C ASP A 47 -12.47 -48.60 13.52
N ARG A 48 -11.84 -47.65 12.84
CA ARG A 48 -11.42 -46.39 13.43
C ARG A 48 -12.53 -45.37 13.51
N LEU A 49 -13.40 -45.30 12.50
CA LEU A 49 -14.51 -44.37 12.44
C LEU A 49 -15.77 -44.91 13.11
N ASP A 50 -16.00 -46.21 13.02
CA ASP A 50 -17.16 -46.95 13.53
C ASP A 50 -18.48 -46.16 13.29
N PRO A 51 -18.80 -45.86 12.01
CA PRO A 51 -19.89 -44.97 11.70
C PRO A 51 -21.26 -45.62 11.94
N LEU A 52 -22.18 -44.85 12.48
CA LEU A 52 -23.59 -45.23 12.55
C LEU A 52 -24.24 -44.95 11.19
N ASP A 53 -25.14 -45.83 10.80
CA ASP A 53 -26.06 -45.55 9.71
C ASP A 53 -27.17 -44.55 10.15
N VAL A 54 -27.95 -44.07 9.21
CA VAL A 54 -29.01 -43.08 9.45
C VAL A 54 -30.02 -43.57 10.48
N ARG A 55 -30.39 -44.88 10.42
CA ARG A 55 -31.37 -45.51 11.31
C ARG A 55 -30.82 -45.55 12.75
N ALA A 56 -29.63 -46.12 12.95
CA ALA A 56 -29.01 -46.21 14.25
C ALA A 56 -28.72 -44.84 14.88
N ALA A 57 -28.44 -43.83 14.05
CA ALA A 57 -28.28 -42.46 14.48
C ALA A 57 -29.60 -41.80 14.94
N SER A 58 -30.71 -42.08 14.24
CA SER A 58 -32.04 -41.56 14.54
C SER A 58 -32.73 -42.20 15.76
N GLU A 59 -32.36 -43.42 16.10
CA GLU A 59 -32.89 -44.14 17.27
C GLU A 59 -32.27 -43.70 18.61
N ARG A 60 -31.29 -42.81 18.58
CA ARG A 60 -30.55 -42.32 19.76
C ARG A 60 -30.84 -40.87 20.04
N SER A 61 -30.75 -40.48 21.32
CA SER A 61 -30.77 -39.08 21.72
C SER A 61 -29.35 -38.52 21.75
N TRP A 62 -29.19 -37.31 21.28
CA TRP A 62 -27.91 -36.60 21.18
C TRP A 62 -27.97 -35.28 21.93
N GLU A 63 -26.90 -34.91 22.61
CA GLU A 63 -26.80 -33.63 23.33
C GLU A 63 -26.29 -32.50 22.43
N GLU A 64 -25.49 -32.83 21.41
CA GLU A 64 -24.83 -31.87 20.53
C GLU A 64 -24.55 -32.48 19.14
N LEU A 65 -24.62 -31.64 18.12
CA LEU A 65 -24.29 -32.02 16.75
C LEU A 65 -23.02 -31.27 16.29
N ILE A 66 -22.02 -32.04 15.89
CA ILE A 66 -20.77 -31.54 15.32
C ILE A 66 -20.87 -31.74 13.81
N VAL A 67 -20.75 -30.64 13.07
CA VAL A 67 -20.82 -30.64 11.60
C VAL A 67 -19.44 -30.32 11.06
N VAL A 68 -18.96 -31.15 10.13
CA VAL A 68 -17.68 -30.94 9.47
C VAL A 68 -17.89 -30.82 7.96
N ASP A 69 -17.10 -29.95 7.34
CA ASP A 69 -16.99 -29.74 5.91
C ASP A 69 -18.27 -29.24 5.23
N THR A 70 -19.13 -28.64 6.00
CA THR A 70 -20.25 -27.84 5.49
C THR A 70 -20.83 -26.93 6.58
N ALA A 71 -21.08 -25.67 6.26
CA ALA A 71 -21.88 -24.76 7.07
C ALA A 71 -23.30 -24.56 6.49
N ASP A 72 -23.65 -25.32 5.46
CA ASP A 72 -24.95 -25.25 4.80
C ASP A 72 -25.87 -26.40 5.28
N ARG A 73 -26.97 -26.01 5.94
CA ARG A 73 -27.96 -26.97 6.47
C ARG A 73 -28.60 -27.83 5.38
N SER A 74 -28.81 -27.28 4.18
CA SER A 74 -29.44 -28.01 3.07
C SER A 74 -28.62 -29.20 2.58
N ARG A 75 -27.30 -29.19 2.84
CA ARG A 75 -26.36 -30.25 2.45
C ARG A 75 -26.30 -31.43 3.44
N LEU A 76 -26.93 -31.34 4.64
CA LEU A 76 -26.87 -32.38 5.67
C LEU A 76 -27.73 -33.59 5.39
N GLY A 77 -28.54 -33.59 4.32
CA GLY A 77 -29.38 -34.69 3.92
C GLY A 77 -30.30 -35.20 5.06
N PRO A 78 -30.21 -36.49 5.47
CA PRO A 78 -31.07 -37.07 6.51
C PRO A 78 -30.85 -36.42 7.90
N PHE A 79 -29.76 -35.74 8.17
CA PHE A 79 -29.42 -35.15 9.45
C PHE A 79 -29.90 -33.68 9.60
N THR A 80 -30.54 -33.12 8.58
CA THR A 80 -31.03 -31.73 8.58
C THR A 80 -31.97 -31.43 9.76
N GLY A 81 -32.84 -32.37 10.11
CA GLY A 81 -33.77 -32.21 11.25
C GLY A 81 -33.07 -32.15 12.61
N LEU A 82 -31.95 -32.84 12.78
CA LEU A 82 -31.15 -32.78 14.01
C LEU A 82 -30.45 -31.41 14.17
N ALA A 83 -30.00 -30.81 13.09
CA ALA A 83 -29.37 -29.51 13.09
C ALA A 83 -30.30 -28.36 13.48
N GLN A 84 -31.62 -28.56 13.50
CA GLN A 84 -32.61 -27.58 13.97
C GLN A 84 -32.81 -27.61 15.48
N ASN A 85 -32.54 -28.74 16.12
CA ASN A 85 -32.96 -29.00 17.49
C ASN A 85 -31.79 -29.16 18.50
N LEU A 86 -30.55 -29.25 18.01
CA LEU A 86 -29.39 -29.51 18.83
C LEU A 86 -28.41 -28.31 18.83
N PRO A 87 -27.67 -28.09 19.92
CA PRO A 87 -26.49 -27.22 19.89
C PRO A 87 -25.50 -27.67 18.82
N LEU A 88 -24.92 -26.71 18.09
CA LEU A 88 -24.03 -26.99 16.95
C LEU A 88 -22.59 -26.59 17.24
N ILE A 89 -21.67 -27.42 16.74
CA ILE A 89 -20.25 -27.08 16.52
C ILE A 89 -19.98 -27.26 15.05
N VAL A 90 -19.47 -26.25 14.36
CA VAL A 90 -19.26 -26.29 12.89
C VAL A 90 -17.79 -26.07 12.58
N TYR A 91 -17.22 -26.96 11.77
CA TYR A 91 -15.88 -26.82 11.18
C TYR A 91 -16.02 -26.84 9.66
N ASP A 92 -15.75 -25.73 9.01
CA ASP A 92 -15.94 -25.62 7.56
C ASP A 92 -14.97 -24.57 6.95
N HIS A 93 -14.44 -24.87 5.78
CA HIS A 93 -13.56 -23.97 5.03
C HIS A 93 -14.30 -23.24 3.88
N HIS A 94 -15.53 -23.65 3.59
CA HIS A 94 -16.35 -23.04 2.55
C HIS A 94 -16.87 -21.65 2.97
N PRO A 95 -17.08 -20.71 2.00
CA PRO A 95 -17.73 -19.46 2.30
C PRO A 95 -19.16 -19.71 2.79
N PRO A 96 -19.63 -18.97 3.80
CA PRO A 96 -20.98 -19.18 4.32
C PRO A 96 -22.04 -18.91 3.24
N PRO A 97 -23.10 -19.72 3.20
CA PRO A 97 -24.19 -19.54 2.24
C PRO A 97 -24.88 -18.19 2.42
N GLU A 98 -25.27 -17.53 1.31
CA GLU A 98 -25.78 -16.15 1.30
C GLU A 98 -27.13 -15.96 1.96
N ARG A 99 -27.95 -17.00 2.28
CA ARG A 99 -29.31 -16.91 2.85
C ARG A 99 -29.73 -18.13 3.68
N HIS A 100 -30.57 -17.89 4.68
CA HIS A 100 -31.42 -18.72 5.54
C HIS A 100 -31.00 -20.17 5.91
N ASP A 101 -30.13 -20.80 5.15
CA ASP A 101 -29.66 -22.17 5.35
C ASP A 101 -28.30 -22.27 6.04
N ALA A 102 -27.72 -21.12 6.42
CA ALA A 102 -26.50 -21.12 7.18
C ALA A 102 -26.71 -21.72 8.56
N LEU A 103 -25.82 -22.66 8.94
CA LEU A 103 -25.78 -23.17 10.30
C LEU A 103 -25.28 -22.09 11.26
N ALA A 104 -25.89 -22.00 12.44
CA ALA A 104 -25.44 -21.06 13.46
C ALA A 104 -24.02 -21.44 13.95
N THR A 105 -23.01 -20.65 13.61
CA THR A 105 -21.60 -20.91 13.89
C THR A 105 -21.12 -20.43 15.26
N GLY A 106 -21.99 -20.43 16.28
CA GLY A 106 -21.64 -19.92 17.61
C GLY A 106 -20.51 -20.68 18.32
N ARG A 107 -20.24 -21.92 17.89
CA ARG A 107 -19.12 -22.77 18.35
C ARG A 107 -18.50 -23.50 17.17
N GLY A 108 -17.19 -23.63 17.16
CA GLY A 108 -16.43 -24.21 16.03
C GLY A 108 -15.59 -23.16 15.28
N ILE A 109 -15.12 -23.51 14.10
CA ILE A 109 -14.29 -22.65 13.25
C ILE A 109 -14.80 -22.73 11.81
N VAL A 110 -15.17 -21.59 11.26
CA VAL A 110 -15.40 -21.39 9.84
C VAL A 110 -14.40 -20.34 9.37
N ASP A 111 -13.45 -20.75 8.51
CA ASP A 111 -12.36 -19.89 8.08
C ASP A 111 -11.88 -20.28 6.68
N ARG A 112 -11.29 -19.35 5.96
CA ARG A 112 -10.83 -19.54 4.58
C ARG A 112 -9.45 -20.18 4.55
N VAL A 113 -9.43 -21.49 4.36
CA VAL A 113 -8.24 -22.32 4.11
C VAL A 113 -8.56 -23.29 2.96
N GLY A 114 -7.57 -24.04 2.49
CA GLY A 114 -7.73 -24.97 1.38
C GLY A 114 -8.54 -26.23 1.69
N ALA A 115 -8.66 -26.64 2.96
CA ALA A 115 -9.40 -27.84 3.39
C ALA A 115 -9.88 -27.71 4.84
N THR A 116 -11.00 -28.33 5.18
CA THR A 116 -11.52 -28.42 6.57
C THR A 116 -10.56 -29.18 7.49
N VAL A 117 -9.83 -30.16 6.97
CA VAL A 117 -8.73 -30.86 7.67
C VAL A 117 -7.73 -29.87 8.25
N THR A 118 -7.38 -28.79 7.56
CA THR A 118 -6.45 -27.76 8.05
C THR A 118 -6.93 -27.11 9.34
N LEU A 119 -8.23 -26.78 9.42
CA LEU A 119 -8.84 -26.20 10.61
C LEU A 119 -8.79 -27.16 11.81
N LEU A 120 -9.09 -28.43 11.57
CA LEU A 120 -9.07 -29.46 12.62
C LEU A 120 -7.63 -29.75 13.09
N ILE A 121 -6.65 -29.71 12.19
CA ILE A 121 -5.22 -29.82 12.55
C ILE A 121 -4.79 -28.61 13.40
N ARG A 122 -5.25 -27.41 13.09
CA ARG A 122 -5.03 -26.20 13.91
C ARG A 122 -5.42 -26.44 15.37
N GLU A 123 -6.58 -27.05 15.59
CA GLU A 123 -7.08 -27.37 16.93
C GLU A 123 -6.31 -28.51 17.61
N LEU A 124 -5.96 -29.57 16.88
CA LEU A 124 -5.15 -30.67 17.39
C LEU A 124 -3.75 -30.19 17.81
N ARG A 125 -3.14 -29.29 17.05
CA ARG A 125 -1.84 -28.68 17.38
C ARG A 125 -1.91 -27.84 18.66
N ARG A 126 -3.00 -27.08 18.87
CA ARG A 126 -3.21 -26.29 20.10
C ARG A 126 -3.32 -27.14 21.35
N ARG A 127 -3.84 -28.38 21.22
CA ARG A 127 -3.99 -29.34 22.32
C ARG A 127 -2.78 -30.25 22.52
N ASP A 128 -1.75 -30.12 21.66
CA ASP A 128 -0.61 -31.04 21.58
C ASP A 128 -1.04 -32.52 21.51
N ASP A 129 -2.12 -32.79 20.78
CA ASP A 129 -2.70 -34.13 20.68
C ASP A 129 -1.91 -35.01 19.71
N ALA A 130 -1.57 -36.22 20.14
CA ALA A 130 -0.87 -37.22 19.31
C ALA A 130 -1.82 -37.76 18.26
N LEU A 131 -1.47 -37.63 16.96
CA LEU A 131 -2.23 -38.18 15.85
C LEU A 131 -1.56 -39.46 15.36
N PRO A 132 -2.26 -40.62 15.34
CA PRO A 132 -1.72 -41.87 14.80
C PRO A 132 -1.37 -41.75 13.31
N PRO A 133 -0.29 -42.40 12.81
CA PRO A 133 0.14 -42.30 11.42
C PRO A 133 -0.92 -42.64 10.37
N GLU A 134 -1.79 -43.60 10.68
CA GLU A 134 -2.91 -43.97 9.80
C GLU A 134 -3.94 -42.85 9.66
N LEU A 135 -4.29 -42.13 10.74
CA LEU A 135 -5.17 -40.99 10.68
C LEU A 135 -4.49 -39.76 10.06
N ALA A 136 -3.19 -39.63 10.29
CA ALA A 136 -2.40 -38.58 9.62
C ALA A 136 -2.36 -38.81 8.09
N SER A 137 -2.30 -40.07 7.64
CA SER A 137 -2.35 -40.40 6.21
C SER A 137 -3.71 -40.15 5.58
N LEU A 138 -4.80 -40.42 6.32
CA LEU A 138 -6.16 -40.09 5.88
C LEU A 138 -6.36 -38.58 5.77
N ALA A 139 -5.88 -37.81 6.77
CA ALA A 139 -5.90 -36.36 6.77
C ALA A 139 -5.10 -35.76 5.60
N MET A 140 -3.95 -36.37 5.27
CA MET A 140 -3.15 -35.99 4.11
C MET A 140 -3.90 -36.19 2.79
N LEU A 141 -4.70 -37.28 2.68
CA LEU A 141 -5.51 -37.53 1.50
C LEU A 141 -6.62 -36.48 1.33
N GLY A 142 -7.37 -36.12 2.41
CA GLY A 142 -8.37 -35.05 2.38
C GLY A 142 -7.77 -33.72 2.00
N LEU A 143 -6.70 -33.32 2.69
CA LEU A 143 -5.98 -32.07 2.41
C LEU A 143 -5.49 -31.99 0.95
N HIS A 144 -4.97 -33.11 0.42
CA HIS A 144 -4.46 -33.16 -0.95
C HIS A 144 -5.59 -33.06 -1.98
N GLN A 145 -6.75 -33.66 -1.72
CA GLN A 145 -7.90 -33.56 -2.63
C GLN A 145 -8.41 -32.13 -2.76
N ASP A 146 -8.72 -31.49 -1.65
CA ASP A 146 -9.34 -30.17 -1.65
C ASP A 146 -8.41 -29.02 -2.05
N THR A 147 -7.10 -29.21 -1.87
CA THR A 147 -6.10 -28.27 -2.37
C THR A 147 -5.67 -28.58 -3.81
N GLY A 148 -6.20 -29.64 -4.44
CA GLY A 148 -5.74 -30.07 -5.77
C GLY A 148 -4.26 -30.40 -5.80
N GLY A 149 -3.74 -31.05 -4.76
CA GLY A 149 -2.29 -31.25 -4.60
C GLY A 149 -1.53 -29.95 -4.36
N PHE A 150 -2.13 -28.99 -3.68
CA PHE A 150 -1.62 -27.63 -3.41
C PHE A 150 -1.52 -26.72 -4.64
N SER A 151 -2.30 -27.02 -5.68
CA SER A 151 -2.30 -26.24 -6.93
C SER A 151 -3.53 -25.34 -7.08
N TYR A 152 -4.56 -25.44 -6.22
CA TYR A 152 -5.75 -24.63 -6.29
C TYR A 152 -5.54 -23.26 -5.64
N ASP A 153 -6.20 -22.21 -6.17
CA ASP A 153 -6.07 -20.82 -5.72
C ASP A 153 -6.49 -20.58 -4.25
N LEU A 154 -7.31 -21.47 -3.70
CA LEU A 154 -7.72 -21.39 -2.29
C LEU A 154 -6.71 -22.00 -1.33
N THR A 155 -5.63 -22.60 -1.83
CA THR A 155 -4.56 -23.14 -1.00
C THR A 155 -3.83 -22.03 -0.26
N THR A 156 -3.65 -22.20 1.04
CA THR A 156 -3.00 -21.24 1.91
C THR A 156 -1.67 -21.75 2.46
N ALA A 157 -0.87 -20.87 3.06
CA ALA A 157 0.36 -21.27 3.76
C ALA A 157 0.05 -22.25 4.91
N GLU A 158 -1.12 -22.14 5.54
CA GLU A 158 -1.54 -23.00 6.64
C GLU A 158 -1.79 -24.45 6.18
N ASP A 159 -2.28 -24.64 4.95
CA ASP A 159 -2.46 -25.98 4.35
C ASP A 159 -1.10 -26.67 4.16
N HIS A 160 -0.09 -25.95 3.73
CA HIS A 160 1.29 -26.44 3.65
C HIS A 160 1.86 -26.78 5.05
N ASP A 161 1.62 -25.93 6.05
CA ASP A 161 2.01 -26.18 7.43
C ASP A 161 1.30 -27.42 8.02
N ALA A 162 0.02 -27.61 7.68
CA ALA A 162 -0.75 -28.80 8.04
C ALA A 162 -0.15 -30.05 7.39
N ALA A 163 0.16 -30.02 6.11
CA ALA A 163 0.83 -31.12 5.42
C ALA A 163 2.19 -31.49 6.05
N ALA A 164 3.02 -30.48 6.33
CA ALA A 164 4.31 -30.67 6.98
C ALA A 164 4.15 -31.30 8.37
N TRP A 165 3.12 -30.89 9.12
CA TRP A 165 2.83 -31.42 10.44
C TRP A 165 2.37 -32.90 10.36
N LEU A 166 1.50 -33.25 9.38
CA LEU A 166 1.04 -34.60 9.13
C LEU A 166 2.21 -35.55 8.78
N LEU A 167 3.13 -35.13 7.91
CA LEU A 167 4.33 -35.88 7.55
C LEU A 167 5.22 -36.13 8.77
N ARG A 168 5.40 -35.15 9.66
CA ARG A 168 6.16 -35.36 10.91
C ARG A 168 5.50 -36.35 11.85
N ARG A 169 4.21 -36.58 11.70
CA ARG A 169 3.46 -37.62 12.46
C ARG A 169 3.35 -38.96 11.74
N GLY A 170 4.13 -39.12 10.66
CA GLY A 170 4.24 -40.41 9.95
C GLY A 170 3.17 -40.63 8.89
N ALA A 171 2.51 -39.55 8.41
CA ALA A 171 1.62 -39.65 7.25
C ALA A 171 2.41 -40.18 6.04
N THR A 172 1.82 -41.13 5.30
CA THR A 172 2.34 -41.63 4.03
C THR A 172 1.50 -41.13 2.87
N LEU A 173 2.15 -40.96 1.71
CA LEU A 173 1.46 -40.55 0.47
C LEU A 173 0.85 -41.75 -0.29
N ASP A 174 0.84 -42.91 0.27
CA ASP A 174 0.31 -44.12 -0.38
C ASP A 174 -1.19 -44.04 -0.64
N LEU A 175 -1.96 -43.50 0.33
CA LEU A 175 -3.38 -43.24 0.15
C LEU A 175 -3.62 -42.19 -0.92
N VAL A 176 -2.83 -41.13 -0.93
CA VAL A 176 -2.92 -40.08 -1.95
C VAL A 176 -2.68 -40.70 -3.34
N ARG A 177 -1.60 -41.47 -3.53
CA ARG A 177 -1.32 -42.17 -4.79
C ARG A 177 -2.43 -43.11 -5.21
N ARG A 178 -3.06 -43.79 -4.24
CA ARG A 178 -4.10 -44.74 -4.50
C ARG A 178 -5.45 -44.14 -4.84
N PHE A 179 -5.85 -43.08 -4.12
CA PHE A 179 -7.22 -42.53 -4.21
C PHE A 179 -7.32 -41.20 -4.92
N ALA A 180 -6.29 -40.31 -4.84
CA ALA A 180 -6.34 -38.97 -5.46
C ALA A 180 -6.37 -39.02 -7.01
N ARG A 181 -5.96 -40.10 -7.65
CA ARG A 181 -6.07 -40.29 -9.09
C ARG A 181 -7.40 -40.91 -9.55
N GLY A 182 -8.37 -41.09 -8.63
CA GLY A 182 -9.65 -41.74 -8.88
C GLY A 182 -9.48 -43.13 -9.51
N THR A 183 -9.95 -44.17 -8.87
CA THR A 183 -10.19 -45.47 -9.55
C THR A 183 -11.40 -45.29 -10.43
N HIS A 184 -11.24 -44.55 -11.55
CA HIS A 184 -12.33 -44.43 -12.52
C HIS A 184 -12.64 -45.76 -13.11
N GLY A 185 -13.84 -46.30 -12.87
CA GLY A 185 -14.33 -47.53 -13.50
C GLY A 185 -14.28 -47.42 -15.03
N GLU A 186 -14.40 -48.54 -15.72
CA GLU A 186 -14.37 -48.58 -17.21
C GLU A 186 -15.30 -47.55 -17.86
N GLU A 187 -16.40 -47.22 -17.23
CA GLU A 187 -17.34 -46.21 -17.72
C GLU A 187 -16.78 -44.78 -17.71
N HIS A 188 -16.09 -44.40 -16.65
CA HIS A 188 -15.39 -43.10 -16.60
C HIS A 188 -14.23 -43.02 -17.58
N GLN A 189 -13.48 -44.12 -17.78
CA GLN A 189 -12.43 -44.19 -18.79
C GLN A 189 -13.02 -44.02 -20.19
N SER A 190 -14.14 -44.68 -20.47
CA SER A 190 -14.85 -44.56 -21.75
C SER A 190 -15.40 -43.13 -21.95
N PHE A 191 -15.94 -42.52 -20.90
CA PHE A 191 -16.41 -41.13 -20.92
C PHE A 191 -15.26 -40.16 -21.20
N ARG A 192 -14.13 -40.32 -20.49
CA ARG A 192 -12.90 -39.54 -20.71
C ARG A 192 -12.39 -39.67 -22.14
N ALA A 193 -12.33 -40.86 -22.68
CA ALA A 193 -11.92 -41.11 -24.07
C ALA A 193 -12.86 -40.39 -25.06
N ARG A 194 -14.19 -40.44 -24.79
CA ARG A 194 -15.18 -39.69 -25.60
C ARG A 194 -14.99 -38.18 -25.51
N MET A 195 -14.82 -37.64 -24.29
CA MET A 195 -14.56 -36.23 -24.06
C MET A 195 -13.34 -35.76 -24.88
N LEU A 196 -12.23 -36.46 -24.82
CA LEU A 196 -11.02 -36.12 -25.54
C LEU A 196 -11.19 -36.21 -27.07
N SER A 197 -11.97 -37.18 -27.56
CA SER A 197 -12.27 -37.32 -29.00
C SER A 197 -13.18 -36.19 -29.53
N GLU A 198 -14.02 -35.59 -28.67
CA GLU A 198 -14.92 -34.50 -29.02
C GLU A 198 -14.32 -33.11 -28.69
N ALA A 199 -13.13 -33.09 -28.05
CA ALA A 199 -12.48 -31.87 -27.66
C ALA A 199 -12.06 -31.04 -28.88
N ARG A 200 -12.45 -29.78 -28.87
CA ARG A 200 -12.05 -28.79 -29.88
C ARG A 200 -11.70 -27.48 -29.19
N LEU A 201 -10.83 -26.71 -29.81
CA LEU A 201 -10.46 -25.38 -29.33
C LEU A 201 -11.23 -24.33 -30.12
N GLU A 202 -11.94 -23.44 -29.40
CA GLU A 202 -12.65 -22.31 -29.96
C GLU A 202 -12.06 -20.99 -29.44
N THR A 203 -12.16 -19.92 -30.25
CA THR A 203 -11.75 -18.59 -29.82
C THR A 203 -12.99 -17.80 -29.34
N VAL A 204 -13.04 -17.51 -28.06
CA VAL A 204 -14.13 -16.76 -27.41
C VAL A 204 -13.58 -15.46 -26.85
N ALA A 205 -14.07 -14.31 -27.30
CA ALA A 205 -13.57 -12.98 -26.91
C ALA A 205 -12.03 -12.82 -27.07
N GLY A 206 -11.45 -13.47 -28.11
CA GLY A 206 -10.03 -13.43 -28.38
C GLY A 206 -9.17 -14.35 -27.48
N ARG A 207 -9.79 -15.29 -26.77
CA ARG A 207 -9.13 -16.25 -25.87
C ARG A 207 -9.45 -17.70 -26.28
N PRO A 208 -8.50 -18.64 -26.09
CA PRO A 208 -8.74 -20.05 -26.37
C PRO A 208 -9.66 -20.66 -25.31
N VAL A 209 -10.71 -21.34 -25.74
CA VAL A 209 -11.65 -22.10 -24.90
C VAL A 209 -11.74 -23.52 -25.43
N ALA A 210 -11.42 -24.50 -24.58
CA ALA A 210 -11.56 -25.90 -24.87
C ALA A 210 -13.04 -26.34 -24.70
N VAL A 211 -13.64 -26.91 -25.74
CA VAL A 211 -15.04 -27.32 -25.71
C VAL A 211 -15.15 -28.80 -26.03
N ALA A 212 -15.82 -29.54 -25.17
CA ALA A 212 -16.25 -30.90 -25.47
C ALA A 212 -17.77 -30.98 -25.30
N SER A 213 -18.48 -31.48 -26.33
CA SER A 213 -19.93 -31.49 -26.35
C SER A 213 -20.44 -32.78 -26.97
N PHE A 214 -21.09 -33.66 -26.15
CA PHE A 214 -21.57 -34.94 -26.59
C PHE A 214 -22.75 -35.46 -25.75
N THR A 215 -23.40 -36.53 -26.25
CA THR A 215 -24.47 -37.27 -25.52
C THR A 215 -23.87 -38.47 -24.86
N TRP A 216 -24.27 -38.70 -23.57
CA TRP A 216 -23.95 -39.90 -22.82
C TRP A 216 -25.20 -40.67 -22.46
N PRO A 217 -25.27 -42.03 -22.58
CA PRO A 217 -26.52 -42.76 -22.52
C PRO A 217 -27.27 -42.67 -21.19
N ARG A 218 -26.56 -42.62 -20.06
CA ARG A 218 -27.11 -42.56 -18.72
C ARG A 218 -26.38 -41.51 -17.86
N TYR A 219 -26.93 -41.22 -16.70
CA TYR A 219 -26.27 -40.33 -15.75
C TYR A 219 -24.97 -40.94 -15.23
N LEU A 220 -23.90 -40.24 -15.29
CA LEU A 220 -22.60 -40.54 -14.74
C LEU A 220 -22.21 -39.47 -13.73
N ALA A 221 -21.98 -39.87 -12.47
CA ALA A 221 -21.54 -38.94 -11.42
C ALA A 221 -20.05 -38.63 -11.61
N ASP A 222 -19.55 -37.63 -10.86
CA ASP A 222 -18.12 -37.29 -10.71
C ASP A 222 -17.36 -36.98 -12.01
N VAL A 223 -18.03 -36.39 -12.99
CA VAL A 223 -17.43 -35.98 -14.26
C VAL A 223 -16.87 -34.54 -14.23
N ALA A 224 -17.16 -33.78 -13.17
CA ALA A 224 -16.70 -32.40 -13.03
C ALA A 224 -15.15 -32.22 -13.06
N PRO A 225 -14.33 -33.14 -12.50
CA PRO A 225 -12.86 -33.07 -12.60
C PRO A 225 -12.36 -33.19 -14.03
N LEU A 226 -13.10 -33.86 -14.93
CA LEU A 226 -12.70 -33.98 -16.33
C LEU A 226 -12.72 -32.65 -17.09
N ALA A 227 -13.49 -31.67 -16.61
CA ALA A 227 -13.44 -30.32 -17.18
C ALA A 227 -12.12 -29.61 -16.86
N ASN A 228 -11.49 -29.88 -15.71
CA ASN A 228 -10.12 -29.39 -15.41
C ASN A 228 -9.10 -30.08 -16.32
N GLU A 229 -9.23 -31.39 -16.49
CA GLU A 229 -8.33 -32.14 -17.38
C GLU A 229 -8.43 -31.62 -18.83
N LEU A 230 -9.64 -31.33 -19.32
CA LEU A 230 -9.86 -30.73 -20.63
C LEU A 230 -9.16 -29.36 -20.76
N LEU A 231 -9.24 -28.51 -19.72
CA LEU A 231 -8.58 -27.21 -19.63
C LEU A 231 -7.06 -27.36 -19.76
N GLU A 232 -6.47 -28.24 -18.95
CA GLU A 232 -5.02 -28.45 -18.86
C GLU A 232 -4.45 -29.05 -20.14
N LEU A 233 -5.09 -30.10 -20.67
CA LEU A 233 -4.60 -30.79 -21.87
C LEU A 233 -4.67 -29.95 -23.14
N GLN A 234 -5.64 -29.03 -23.24
CA GLN A 234 -5.77 -28.15 -24.38
C GLN A 234 -5.02 -26.82 -24.19
N HIS A 235 -4.38 -26.61 -23.04
CA HIS A 235 -3.71 -25.34 -22.70
C HIS A 235 -4.59 -24.12 -22.97
N ALA A 236 -5.89 -24.20 -22.61
CA ALA A 236 -6.88 -23.18 -22.87
C ALA A 236 -7.05 -22.24 -21.66
N ASP A 237 -7.62 -21.04 -21.89
CA ASP A 237 -7.96 -20.08 -20.84
C ASP A 237 -9.26 -20.48 -20.10
N ALA A 238 -10.14 -21.25 -20.78
CA ALA A 238 -11.30 -21.87 -20.18
C ALA A 238 -11.63 -23.21 -20.84
N ALA A 239 -12.40 -24.05 -20.14
CA ALA A 239 -12.98 -25.26 -20.67
C ALA A 239 -14.49 -25.29 -20.42
N LEU A 240 -15.24 -25.78 -21.40
CA LEU A 240 -16.66 -26.06 -21.33
C LEU A 240 -16.90 -27.51 -21.70
N LEU A 241 -17.28 -28.32 -20.71
CA LEU A 241 -17.75 -29.70 -20.92
C LEU A 241 -19.28 -29.69 -20.88
N ALA A 242 -19.93 -29.89 -22.02
CA ALA A 242 -21.37 -29.95 -22.18
C ALA A 242 -21.81 -31.38 -22.48
N VAL A 243 -22.58 -32.00 -21.61
CA VAL A 243 -22.97 -33.39 -21.77
C VAL A 243 -24.47 -33.57 -21.63
N ARG A 244 -25.11 -34.14 -22.65
CA ARG A 244 -26.51 -34.55 -22.59
C ARG A 244 -26.58 -35.93 -21.91
N MET A 245 -27.15 -35.99 -20.71
CA MET A 245 -27.39 -37.21 -19.95
C MET A 245 -28.91 -37.35 -19.73
N GLY A 246 -29.51 -38.36 -20.39
CA GLY A 246 -30.99 -38.51 -20.40
C GLY A 246 -31.72 -37.29 -20.90
N GLN A 247 -32.60 -36.70 -20.09
CA GLN A 247 -33.43 -35.54 -20.46
C GLN A 247 -32.79 -34.20 -20.13
N ARG A 248 -31.57 -34.17 -19.61
CA ARG A 248 -30.89 -32.94 -19.15
C ARG A 248 -29.54 -32.78 -19.79
N THR A 249 -29.15 -31.53 -20.06
CA THR A 249 -27.82 -31.13 -20.44
C THR A 249 -27.11 -30.58 -19.21
N LEU A 250 -25.97 -31.16 -18.89
CA LEU A 250 -25.06 -30.72 -17.80
C LEU A 250 -23.95 -29.93 -18.41
N LEU A 251 -23.66 -28.77 -17.83
CA LEU A 251 -22.61 -27.85 -18.24
C LEU A 251 -21.60 -27.71 -17.11
N PHE A 252 -20.37 -28.10 -17.36
CA PHE A 252 -19.25 -27.92 -16.44
C PHE A 252 -18.28 -26.94 -17.10
N ALA A 253 -17.99 -25.82 -16.45
CA ALA A 253 -17.01 -24.86 -16.94
C ALA A 253 -15.87 -24.67 -15.94
N ARG A 254 -14.68 -24.50 -16.47
CA ARG A 254 -13.47 -24.19 -15.71
C ARG A 254 -12.75 -23.05 -16.39
N ALA A 255 -12.03 -22.22 -15.61
CA ALA A 255 -11.19 -21.16 -16.14
C ALA A 255 -9.81 -21.18 -15.49
N ALA A 256 -8.79 -20.92 -16.27
CA ALA A 256 -7.43 -20.67 -15.80
C ALA A 256 -7.32 -19.24 -15.30
N GLY A 257 -6.99 -19.05 -14.02
CA GLY A 257 -6.90 -17.72 -13.43
C GLY A 257 -8.21 -16.92 -13.52
N ASP A 258 -8.11 -15.66 -13.93
CA ASP A 258 -9.23 -14.72 -14.00
C ASP A 258 -9.70 -14.36 -15.42
N ALA A 259 -9.31 -15.17 -16.42
CA ALA A 259 -9.62 -14.94 -17.82
C ALA A 259 -11.13 -14.89 -18.11
N PHE A 260 -11.91 -15.70 -17.38
CA PHE A 260 -13.37 -15.78 -17.47
C PHE A 260 -13.99 -15.89 -16.09
N ASP A 261 -15.18 -15.29 -15.87
CA ASP A 261 -16.06 -15.65 -14.76
C ASP A 261 -17.05 -16.70 -15.25
N VAL A 262 -16.66 -17.99 -15.12
CA VAL A 262 -17.47 -19.11 -15.62
C VAL A 262 -18.72 -19.33 -14.81
N ALA A 263 -18.75 -18.94 -13.53
CA ALA A 263 -19.94 -19.04 -12.69
C ALA A 263 -21.01 -18.03 -13.10
N ALA A 264 -20.61 -16.79 -13.33
CA ALA A 264 -21.52 -15.75 -13.84
C ALA A 264 -22.04 -16.14 -15.23
N ALA A 265 -21.19 -16.64 -16.12
CA ALA A 265 -21.56 -17.09 -17.44
C ALA A 265 -22.60 -18.23 -17.39
N LEU A 266 -22.38 -19.26 -16.58
CA LEU A 266 -23.33 -20.38 -16.46
C LEU A 266 -24.61 -20.01 -15.69
N ARG A 267 -24.56 -19.05 -14.79
CA ARG A 267 -25.74 -18.48 -14.14
C ARG A 267 -26.64 -17.78 -15.17
N GLU A 268 -26.06 -16.99 -16.05
CA GLU A 268 -26.78 -16.30 -17.13
C GLU A 268 -27.33 -17.29 -18.17
N ALA A 269 -26.52 -18.24 -18.62
CA ALA A 269 -26.90 -19.18 -19.68
C ALA A 269 -27.97 -20.20 -19.25
N ALA A 270 -27.88 -20.71 -18.00
CA ALA A 270 -28.68 -21.89 -17.60
C ALA A 270 -29.11 -21.86 -16.13
N GLY A 271 -29.06 -20.72 -15.44
CA GLY A 271 -29.42 -20.63 -14.01
C GLY A 271 -28.50 -21.40 -13.08
N GLY A 272 -27.26 -21.63 -13.51
CA GLY A 272 -26.24 -22.32 -12.75
C GLY A 272 -25.56 -21.46 -11.69
N GLY A 273 -24.39 -21.88 -11.21
CA GLY A 273 -23.60 -21.18 -10.22
C GLY A 273 -22.20 -21.76 -10.03
N GLY A 274 -21.53 -21.33 -8.97
CA GLY A 274 -20.17 -21.78 -8.65
C GLY A 274 -19.26 -20.63 -8.26
N HIS A 275 -17.96 -20.79 -8.46
CA HIS A 275 -16.92 -19.77 -8.30
C HIS A 275 -16.50 -19.21 -9.66
N PRO A 276 -15.87 -18.03 -9.73
CA PRO A 276 -15.39 -17.48 -11.00
C PRO A 276 -14.56 -18.47 -11.84
N GLY A 277 -13.71 -19.30 -11.22
CA GLY A 277 -12.88 -20.31 -11.88
C GLY A 277 -13.57 -21.67 -12.10
N ALA A 278 -14.76 -21.93 -11.52
CA ALA A 278 -15.45 -23.23 -11.58
C ALA A 278 -16.95 -23.09 -11.54
N GLY A 279 -17.63 -23.36 -12.67
CA GLY A 279 -19.07 -23.25 -12.83
C GLY A 279 -19.74 -24.57 -13.14
N PHE A 280 -21.02 -24.69 -12.70
CA PHE A 280 -21.90 -25.80 -13.04
C PHE A 280 -23.30 -25.28 -13.34
N ALA A 281 -23.94 -25.88 -14.35
CA ALA A 281 -25.34 -25.66 -14.63
C ALA A 281 -26.03 -26.92 -15.15
N ARG A 282 -27.33 -26.95 -15.01
CA ARG A 282 -28.19 -28.05 -15.48
C ARG A 282 -29.43 -27.49 -16.17
N THR A 283 -29.60 -27.78 -17.43
CA THR A 283 -30.74 -27.30 -18.23
C THR A 283 -31.51 -28.44 -18.92
N ARG A 284 -32.73 -28.14 -19.37
CA ARG A 284 -33.51 -29.03 -20.23
C ARG A 284 -33.29 -28.71 -21.73
N SER A 285 -32.61 -27.60 -22.06
CA SER A 285 -32.27 -27.25 -23.43
C SER A 285 -31.48 -28.37 -24.13
N GLY A 286 -31.63 -28.45 -25.43
CA GLY A 286 -30.84 -29.36 -26.25
C GLY A 286 -29.36 -29.10 -26.13
N LEU A 287 -28.52 -30.08 -26.45
CA LEU A 287 -27.10 -30.03 -26.25
C LEU A 287 -26.44 -28.85 -27.02
N GLU A 288 -26.76 -28.70 -28.31
CA GLU A 288 -26.22 -27.63 -29.16
C GLU A 288 -26.64 -26.24 -28.67
N THR A 289 -27.93 -26.08 -28.34
CA THR A 289 -28.46 -24.81 -27.80
C THR A 289 -27.77 -24.44 -26.48
N ALA A 290 -27.70 -25.37 -25.53
CA ALA A 290 -27.07 -25.13 -24.24
C ALA A 290 -25.57 -24.80 -24.37
N THR A 291 -24.87 -25.47 -25.30
CA THR A 291 -23.46 -25.21 -25.57
C THR A 291 -23.26 -23.82 -26.17
N SER A 292 -24.08 -23.45 -27.15
CA SER A 292 -24.00 -22.13 -27.80
C SER A 292 -24.35 -20.98 -26.82
N GLU A 293 -25.39 -21.15 -26.00
CA GLU A 293 -25.77 -20.17 -24.97
C GLU A 293 -24.65 -19.99 -23.92
N ALA A 294 -24.02 -21.11 -23.48
CA ALA A 294 -22.92 -21.06 -22.56
C ALA A 294 -21.69 -20.35 -23.16
N LEU A 295 -21.33 -20.63 -24.42
CA LEU A 295 -20.22 -19.96 -25.11
C LEU A 295 -20.50 -18.45 -25.31
N ALA A 296 -21.73 -18.09 -25.69
CA ALA A 296 -22.13 -16.69 -25.81
C ALA A 296 -22.08 -15.96 -24.45
N ALA A 297 -22.46 -16.62 -23.38
CA ALA A 297 -22.35 -16.07 -22.03
C ALA A 297 -20.87 -15.96 -21.59
N LEU A 298 -20.05 -16.97 -21.86
CA LEU A 298 -18.60 -16.88 -21.62
C LEU A 298 -17.98 -15.67 -22.33
N ALA A 299 -18.39 -15.37 -23.57
CA ALA A 299 -17.90 -14.20 -24.28
C ALA A 299 -18.22 -12.87 -23.58
N ARG A 300 -19.40 -12.78 -22.92
CA ARG A 300 -19.80 -11.58 -22.15
C ARG A 300 -19.10 -11.45 -20.82
N HIS A 301 -18.68 -12.56 -20.23
CA HIS A 301 -17.98 -12.64 -18.94
C HIS A 301 -16.48 -12.88 -19.09
N ALA A 302 -15.94 -12.71 -20.31
CA ALA A 302 -14.52 -12.75 -20.59
C ALA A 302 -13.85 -11.42 -20.24
N ARG A 303 -12.66 -11.48 -19.67
CA ARG A 303 -11.78 -10.32 -19.59
C ARG A 303 -10.98 -10.19 -20.88
N ALA A 304 -10.87 -8.97 -21.39
CA ALA A 304 -10.04 -8.70 -22.57
C ALA A 304 -8.60 -9.20 -22.32
N PRO A 305 -7.96 -9.87 -23.30
CA PRO A 305 -6.58 -10.29 -23.16
C PRO A 305 -5.66 -9.08 -23.03
N LEU A 306 -4.69 -9.15 -22.11
CA LEU A 306 -3.67 -8.12 -21.96
C LEU A 306 -2.81 -8.07 -23.25
N ARG A 307 -2.63 -6.86 -23.77
CA ARG A 307 -1.83 -6.58 -24.96
C ARG A 307 -0.58 -5.79 -24.60
N ALA A 308 0.38 -5.72 -25.52
CA ALA A 308 1.60 -4.95 -25.33
C ALA A 308 1.33 -3.48 -24.95
N ARG A 309 0.29 -2.86 -25.51
CA ARG A 309 -0.12 -1.48 -25.19
C ARG A 309 -0.55 -1.30 -23.73
N ASP A 310 -1.07 -2.36 -23.10
CA ASP A 310 -1.55 -2.36 -21.71
C ASP A 310 -0.39 -2.56 -20.70
N LEU A 311 0.69 -3.19 -21.18
CA LEU A 311 1.85 -3.58 -20.38
C LEU A 311 3.06 -2.66 -20.59
N MET A 312 3.14 -1.98 -21.74
CA MET A 312 4.31 -1.20 -22.10
C MET A 312 4.48 0.04 -21.24
N SER A 313 5.73 0.37 -20.96
CA SER A 313 6.12 1.69 -20.46
C SER A 313 6.28 2.65 -21.64
N SER A 314 5.65 3.82 -21.56
CA SER A 314 5.72 4.90 -22.57
C SER A 314 5.68 6.26 -21.84
N PRO A 315 6.34 7.29 -22.40
CA PRO A 315 7.27 7.30 -23.50
C PRO A 315 8.62 6.65 -23.14
N VAL A 316 9.32 6.06 -24.12
CA VAL A 316 10.54 5.28 -23.89
C VAL A 316 11.78 6.17 -23.91
N ARG A 317 12.68 6.01 -22.93
CA ARG A 317 14.02 6.61 -23.00
C ARG A 317 14.86 5.89 -24.03
N THR A 318 15.47 6.64 -24.92
CA THR A 318 16.28 6.13 -26.05
C THR A 318 17.66 6.75 -26.05
N VAL A 319 18.55 6.16 -26.80
CA VAL A 319 19.87 6.69 -27.06
C VAL A 319 20.15 6.66 -28.55
N SER A 320 20.88 7.67 -29.08
CA SER A 320 21.31 7.67 -30.47
C SER A 320 22.46 6.67 -30.70
N PRO A 321 22.53 6.02 -31.88
CA PRO A 321 23.66 5.15 -32.19
C PRO A 321 25.00 5.88 -32.19
N THR A 322 24.99 7.22 -32.35
CA THR A 322 26.19 8.10 -32.31
C THR A 322 26.53 8.60 -30.94
N SER A 323 25.66 8.43 -29.95
CA SER A 323 25.94 8.78 -28.53
C SER A 323 27.13 7.96 -28.00
N THR A 324 27.86 8.50 -27.01
CA THR A 324 28.96 7.77 -26.38
C THR A 324 28.43 6.77 -25.35
N VAL A 325 29.23 5.71 -25.08
CA VAL A 325 28.95 4.74 -24.03
C VAL A 325 28.82 5.42 -22.67
N HIS A 326 29.64 6.45 -22.37
CA HIS A 326 29.53 7.24 -21.14
C HIS A 326 28.18 7.95 -21.01
N GLN A 327 27.66 8.54 -22.10
CA GLN A 327 26.34 9.19 -22.10
C GLN A 327 25.25 8.17 -21.84
N ALA A 328 25.30 7.03 -22.51
CA ALA A 328 24.33 5.94 -22.29
C ALA A 328 24.40 5.38 -20.85
N GLY A 329 25.63 5.22 -20.31
CA GLY A 329 25.83 4.77 -18.93
C GLY A 329 25.22 5.71 -17.91
N ARG A 330 25.38 7.02 -18.07
CA ARG A 330 24.73 8.02 -17.22
C ARG A 330 23.20 7.94 -17.28
N LEU A 331 22.62 7.75 -18.46
CA LEU A 331 21.17 7.58 -18.61
C LEU A 331 20.68 6.31 -17.90
N LEU A 332 21.40 5.18 -18.06
CA LEU A 332 21.06 3.92 -17.39
C LEU A 332 21.10 4.04 -15.86
N LEU A 333 22.13 4.70 -15.32
CA LEU A 333 22.27 4.93 -13.89
C LEU A 333 21.18 5.87 -13.35
N ARG A 334 20.95 6.99 -14.05
CA ARG A 334 19.99 8.02 -13.64
C ARG A 334 18.56 7.47 -13.55
N TYR A 335 18.15 6.67 -14.52
CA TYR A 335 16.78 6.15 -14.59
C TYR A 335 16.63 4.72 -14.05
N GLY A 336 17.71 4.14 -13.49
CA GLY A 336 17.68 2.77 -12.98
C GLY A 336 17.40 1.71 -14.04
N HIS A 337 17.63 2.04 -15.34
CA HIS A 337 17.31 1.14 -16.43
C HIS A 337 18.42 0.10 -16.64
N ASN A 338 18.00 -1.11 -17.00
CA ASN A 338 18.92 -2.19 -17.37
C ASN A 338 19.24 -2.22 -18.87
N GLY A 339 18.73 -1.27 -19.65
CA GLY A 339 19.03 -1.08 -21.07
C GLY A 339 18.12 -0.08 -21.75
N LEU A 340 18.53 0.39 -22.91
CA LEU A 340 17.86 1.43 -23.70
C LEU A 340 17.68 0.97 -25.15
N PRO A 341 16.53 1.24 -25.79
CA PRO A 341 16.43 1.17 -27.25
C PRO A 341 17.34 2.21 -27.88
N VAL A 342 18.00 1.79 -28.93
CA VAL A 342 18.82 2.68 -29.78
C VAL A 342 18.01 3.10 -30.99
N VAL A 343 17.81 4.41 -31.14
CA VAL A 343 16.88 4.97 -32.12
C VAL A 343 17.61 5.92 -33.06
N LEU A 344 17.36 5.74 -34.37
CA LEU A 344 17.78 6.64 -35.42
C LEU A 344 16.54 7.08 -36.20
N GLU A 345 16.31 8.39 -36.34
CA GLU A 345 15.15 8.96 -37.06
C GLU A 345 13.80 8.32 -36.64
N GLN A 346 13.57 8.15 -35.33
CA GLN A 346 12.41 7.51 -34.71
C GLN A 346 12.28 5.99 -34.94
N ARG A 347 13.20 5.35 -35.68
CA ARG A 347 13.21 3.90 -35.89
C ARG A 347 14.16 3.21 -34.91
N VAL A 348 13.72 2.10 -34.37
CA VAL A 348 14.55 1.25 -33.47
C VAL A 348 15.56 0.51 -34.31
N VAL A 349 16.86 0.78 -34.11
CA VAL A 349 17.96 0.15 -34.82
C VAL A 349 18.70 -0.90 -33.99
N GLY A 350 18.53 -0.88 -32.66
CA GLY A 350 19.14 -1.83 -31.77
C GLY A 350 18.65 -1.65 -30.31
N VAL A 351 19.19 -2.46 -29.44
CA VAL A 351 18.99 -2.35 -27.99
C VAL A 351 20.37 -2.42 -27.31
N LEU A 352 20.63 -1.47 -26.41
CA LEU A 352 21.86 -1.41 -25.62
C LEU A 352 21.54 -1.87 -24.19
N SER A 353 22.21 -2.93 -23.71
CA SER A 353 22.03 -3.39 -22.33
C SER A 353 23.03 -2.70 -21.38
N ARG A 354 22.66 -2.65 -20.08
CA ARG A 354 23.55 -2.18 -19.01
C ARG A 354 24.86 -2.97 -18.99
N ARG A 355 24.80 -4.29 -19.19
CA ARG A 355 25.95 -5.18 -19.22
C ARG A 355 26.94 -4.82 -20.35
N ASP A 356 26.43 -4.43 -21.53
CA ASP A 356 27.28 -4.02 -22.64
C ASP A 356 27.97 -2.70 -22.36
N VAL A 357 27.27 -1.75 -21.73
CA VAL A 357 27.85 -0.48 -21.28
C VAL A 357 28.94 -0.71 -20.21
N GLU A 358 28.65 -1.54 -19.17
CA GLU A 358 29.61 -1.85 -18.11
C GLU A 358 30.86 -2.52 -18.67
N ARG A 359 30.70 -3.46 -19.61
CA ARG A 359 31.82 -4.11 -20.31
C ARG A 359 32.63 -3.10 -21.10
N ALA A 360 31.99 -2.23 -21.86
CA ALA A 360 32.71 -1.20 -22.64
C ALA A 360 33.46 -0.21 -21.75
N LEU A 361 32.86 0.21 -20.62
CA LEU A 361 33.50 1.08 -19.65
C LEU A 361 34.69 0.42 -18.98
N HIS A 362 34.59 -0.86 -18.59
CA HIS A 362 35.69 -1.65 -18.03
C HIS A 362 36.90 -1.71 -18.97
N HIS A 363 36.69 -1.77 -20.28
CA HIS A 363 37.75 -1.75 -21.29
C HIS A 363 38.18 -0.35 -21.70
N GLY A 364 37.78 0.72 -21.00
CA GLY A 364 38.19 2.09 -21.32
C GLY A 364 37.52 2.69 -22.57
N LEU A 365 36.48 2.03 -23.13
CA LEU A 365 35.81 2.42 -24.36
C LEU A 365 34.64 3.41 -24.14
N GLY A 366 34.65 4.14 -23.06
CA GLY A 366 33.55 5.05 -22.67
C GLY A 366 33.27 6.18 -23.68
N ARG A 367 34.27 6.59 -24.45
CA ARG A 367 34.10 7.60 -25.52
C ARG A 367 33.63 7.02 -26.86
N SER A 368 33.61 5.69 -27.00
CA SER A 368 33.18 5.02 -28.22
C SER A 368 31.67 5.16 -28.42
N GLN A 369 31.21 5.06 -29.65
CA GLN A 369 29.80 5.21 -30.02
C GLN A 369 28.98 3.94 -29.66
N VAL A 370 27.75 4.14 -29.24
CA VAL A 370 26.78 3.10 -28.83
C VAL A 370 26.57 2.04 -29.93
N ARG A 371 26.59 2.43 -31.19
CA ARG A 371 26.41 1.50 -32.34
C ARG A 371 27.36 0.30 -32.33
N GLY A 372 28.54 0.42 -31.74
CA GLY A 372 29.53 -0.65 -31.68
C GLY A 372 29.24 -1.68 -30.56
N PHE A 373 28.28 -1.43 -29.68
CA PHE A 373 27.99 -2.24 -28.49
C PHE A 373 26.53 -2.67 -28.39
N MET A 374 25.62 -2.11 -29.16
CA MET A 374 24.21 -2.46 -29.18
C MET A 374 23.97 -3.82 -29.83
N GLY A 375 22.99 -4.57 -29.32
CA GLY A 375 22.44 -5.72 -30.07
C GLY A 375 21.58 -5.24 -31.22
N ALA A 376 21.91 -5.67 -32.44
CA ALA A 376 21.18 -5.33 -33.66
C ALA A 376 21.08 -6.56 -34.58
N PRO A 377 19.97 -6.73 -35.34
CA PRO A 377 18.75 -5.89 -35.29
C PRO A 377 17.97 -6.04 -33.97
N ALA A 378 17.20 -5.02 -33.59
CA ALA A 378 16.33 -5.10 -32.44
C ALA A 378 15.17 -6.08 -32.65
N VAL A 379 14.89 -6.93 -31.69
CA VAL A 379 13.64 -7.70 -31.63
C VAL A 379 12.55 -6.76 -31.13
N THR A 380 11.46 -6.61 -31.89
CA THR A 380 10.35 -5.70 -31.56
C THR A 380 9.02 -6.44 -31.55
N ALA A 381 7.98 -5.83 -30.96
CA ALA A 381 6.62 -6.35 -31.01
C ALA A 381 5.61 -5.26 -31.39
N SER A 382 4.42 -5.68 -31.87
CA SER A 382 3.29 -4.81 -32.13
C SER A 382 2.58 -4.40 -30.81
N PRO A 383 1.95 -3.23 -30.72
CA PRO A 383 1.12 -2.85 -29.59
C PRO A 383 -0.08 -3.79 -29.33
N ASP A 384 -0.52 -4.51 -30.37
CA ASP A 384 -1.62 -5.48 -30.27
C ASP A 384 -1.18 -6.91 -29.93
N ALA A 385 0.14 -7.16 -29.82
CA ALA A 385 0.66 -8.46 -29.41
C ALA A 385 0.15 -8.83 -28.01
N THR A 386 -0.37 -10.07 -27.87
CA THR A 386 -0.87 -10.58 -26.58
C THR A 386 0.28 -10.93 -25.64
N LEU A 387 -0.03 -11.09 -24.35
CA LEU A 387 0.94 -11.49 -23.30
C LEU A 387 1.69 -12.77 -23.72
N GLU A 388 0.98 -13.78 -24.22
CA GLU A 388 1.54 -15.05 -24.67
C GLU A 388 2.52 -14.87 -25.85
N THR A 389 2.13 -14.01 -26.80
CA THR A 389 3.00 -13.66 -27.95
C THR A 389 4.28 -12.95 -27.50
N LEU A 390 4.17 -12.04 -26.54
CA LEU A 390 5.33 -11.34 -25.97
C LEU A 390 6.26 -12.30 -25.24
N GLU A 391 5.70 -13.20 -24.41
CA GLU A 391 6.48 -14.22 -23.70
C GLU A 391 7.20 -15.17 -24.65
N ALA A 392 6.48 -15.67 -25.66
CA ALA A 392 7.08 -16.53 -26.69
C ALA A 392 8.21 -15.80 -27.42
N THR A 393 8.04 -14.51 -27.74
CA THR A 393 9.07 -13.69 -28.40
C THR A 393 10.30 -13.53 -27.50
N VAL A 394 10.09 -13.22 -26.20
CA VAL A 394 11.18 -13.10 -25.21
C VAL A 394 11.93 -14.42 -25.04
N ALA A 395 11.21 -15.55 -24.96
CA ALA A 395 11.79 -16.88 -24.81
C ALA A 395 12.59 -17.31 -26.04
N THR A 396 12.01 -17.15 -27.24
CA THR A 396 12.63 -17.56 -28.51
C THR A 396 13.92 -16.80 -28.82
N HIS A 397 13.90 -15.48 -28.56
CA HIS A 397 15.05 -14.60 -28.90
C HIS A 397 15.99 -14.36 -27.73
N GLY A 398 15.69 -14.84 -26.52
CA GLY A 398 16.52 -14.66 -25.35
C GLY A 398 16.64 -13.19 -24.86
N VAL A 399 15.75 -12.29 -25.33
CA VAL A 399 15.82 -10.85 -25.04
C VAL A 399 15.18 -10.51 -23.70
N GLY A 400 15.71 -9.52 -23.00
CA GLY A 400 15.17 -9.06 -21.70
C GLY A 400 14.15 -7.94 -21.82
N ARG A 401 13.97 -7.38 -23.02
CA ARG A 401 13.07 -6.28 -23.30
C ARG A 401 12.70 -6.22 -24.77
N LEU A 402 11.47 -5.83 -25.02
CA LEU A 402 10.88 -5.70 -26.35
C LEU A 402 10.45 -4.24 -26.59
N PRO A 403 11.12 -3.49 -27.45
CA PRO A 403 10.58 -2.24 -27.96
C PRO A 403 9.25 -2.51 -28.70
N ILE A 404 8.22 -1.74 -28.37
CA ILE A 404 6.90 -1.81 -29.02
C ILE A 404 6.86 -0.77 -30.11
N VAL A 405 6.54 -1.22 -31.34
CA VAL A 405 6.64 -0.41 -32.53
C VAL A 405 5.32 -0.41 -33.29
N GLU A 406 4.85 0.78 -33.64
CA GLU A 406 3.66 1.02 -34.48
C GLU A 406 4.09 1.86 -35.69
N ASP A 407 3.75 1.44 -36.87
CA ASP A 407 4.14 2.09 -38.13
C ASP A 407 5.65 2.42 -38.25
N GLY A 408 6.49 1.53 -37.72
CA GLY A 408 7.93 1.69 -37.69
C GLY A 408 8.47 2.62 -36.60
N ARG A 409 7.62 3.25 -35.77
CA ARG A 409 8.00 4.17 -34.69
C ARG A 409 7.96 3.49 -33.35
N LEU A 410 8.91 3.81 -32.50
CA LEU A 410 8.92 3.35 -31.10
C LEU A 410 7.82 4.07 -30.30
N ILE A 411 6.87 3.30 -29.76
CA ILE A 411 5.78 3.83 -28.92
C ILE A 411 5.86 3.38 -27.48
N GLY A 412 6.54 2.27 -27.19
CA GLY A 412 6.62 1.70 -25.85
C GLY A 412 7.75 0.69 -25.70
N ILE A 413 7.92 0.16 -24.51
CA ILE A 413 8.84 -0.94 -24.19
C ILE A 413 8.20 -1.87 -23.17
N VAL A 414 8.27 -3.18 -23.38
CA VAL A 414 7.88 -4.22 -22.45
C VAL A 414 9.13 -4.97 -21.98
N THR A 415 9.25 -5.22 -20.70
CA THR A 415 10.38 -5.95 -20.11
C THR A 415 9.93 -7.31 -19.58
N ARG A 416 10.88 -8.22 -19.24
CA ARG A 416 10.58 -9.48 -18.54
C ARG A 416 9.86 -9.24 -17.23
N SER A 417 10.20 -8.19 -16.52
CA SER A 417 9.55 -7.85 -15.24
C SER A 417 8.08 -7.50 -15.43
N ASP A 418 7.74 -6.81 -16.53
CA ASP A 418 6.35 -6.47 -16.86
C ASP A 418 5.54 -7.74 -17.20
N LEU A 419 6.13 -8.67 -17.95
CA LEU A 419 5.49 -9.95 -18.29
C LEU A 419 5.28 -10.81 -17.02
N LEU A 420 6.30 -10.92 -16.16
CA LEU A 420 6.19 -11.64 -14.90
C LEU A 420 5.15 -11.01 -13.97
N ALA A 421 5.13 -9.68 -13.87
CA ALA A 421 4.12 -8.98 -13.09
C ALA A 421 2.71 -9.24 -13.63
N ALA A 422 2.52 -9.25 -14.95
CA ALA A 422 1.23 -9.54 -15.58
C ALA A 422 0.72 -10.97 -15.28
N ARG A 423 1.62 -11.96 -15.24
CA ARG A 423 1.28 -13.36 -14.91
C ARG A 423 0.93 -13.57 -13.42
N HIS A 424 1.60 -12.85 -12.54
CA HIS A 424 1.42 -12.98 -11.09
C HIS A 424 0.40 -11.99 -10.53
N MET A 425 -0.40 -11.37 -11.39
CA MET A 425 -1.47 -10.48 -10.96
C MET A 425 -2.70 -11.31 -10.52
N PRO A 426 -2.93 -11.54 -9.20
CA PRO A 426 -4.15 -12.18 -8.73
C PRO A 426 -5.36 -11.31 -9.08
N ALA A 427 -6.55 -11.89 -9.23
CA ALA A 427 -7.79 -11.11 -9.38
C ALA A 427 -7.91 -10.08 -8.25
N VAL A 428 -8.44 -8.87 -8.55
CA VAL A 428 -8.68 -7.85 -7.52
C VAL A 428 -9.68 -8.44 -6.53
N SER A 429 -9.18 -8.91 -5.39
CA SER A 429 -10.01 -9.36 -4.27
C SER A 429 -10.63 -8.13 -3.60
N LYS A 430 -11.80 -8.30 -2.96
CA LYS A 430 -12.36 -7.27 -2.05
C LYS A 430 -11.39 -6.90 -0.91
N ASP A 431 -10.43 -7.76 -0.62
CA ASP A 431 -9.35 -7.52 0.35
C ASP A 431 -8.10 -6.85 -0.24
N ASP A 432 -8.12 -6.47 -1.53
CA ASP A 432 -7.00 -5.75 -2.15
C ASP A 432 -6.79 -4.42 -1.43
N PRO A 433 -5.55 -4.09 -1.02
CA PRO A 433 -5.22 -2.80 -0.43
C PRO A 433 -5.74 -1.61 -1.24
N ALA A 434 -5.76 -1.71 -2.57
CA ALA A 434 -6.30 -0.68 -3.46
C ALA A 434 -7.79 -0.41 -3.20
N VAL A 435 -8.61 -1.45 -2.97
CA VAL A 435 -10.05 -1.29 -2.69
C VAL A 435 -10.25 -0.53 -1.39
N ARG A 436 -9.53 -0.89 -0.33
CA ARG A 436 -9.60 -0.18 0.96
C ARG A 436 -9.16 1.28 0.87
N ILE A 437 -8.14 1.58 0.06
CA ILE A 437 -7.70 2.97 -0.17
C ILE A 437 -8.82 3.75 -0.88
N VAL A 438 -9.41 3.18 -1.93
CA VAL A 438 -10.51 3.81 -2.67
C VAL A 438 -11.68 4.10 -1.75
N GLU A 439 -12.12 3.12 -0.96
CA GLU A 439 -13.22 3.30 -0.01
C GLU A 439 -12.95 4.45 0.98
N ARG A 440 -11.73 4.56 1.49
CA ARG A 440 -11.34 5.66 2.38
C ARG A 440 -11.34 7.01 1.68
N VAL A 441 -10.76 7.09 0.48
CA VAL A 441 -10.74 8.33 -0.31
C VAL A 441 -12.16 8.77 -0.67
N VAL A 442 -13.01 7.83 -1.10
CA VAL A 442 -14.42 8.10 -1.41
C VAL A 442 -15.18 8.56 -0.16
N ALA A 443 -14.94 7.94 0.99
CA ALA A 443 -15.59 8.35 2.24
C ALA A 443 -15.22 9.76 2.70
N GLN A 444 -13.97 10.20 2.45
CA GLN A 444 -13.47 11.51 2.90
C GLN A 444 -13.58 12.60 1.85
N ALA A 445 -13.49 12.28 0.57
CA ALA A 445 -13.39 13.21 -0.53
C ALA A 445 -14.21 12.81 -1.76
N GLY A 446 -15.22 11.96 -1.62
CA GLY A 446 -15.99 11.41 -2.74
C GLY A 446 -16.61 12.50 -3.61
N SER A 447 -17.16 13.55 -3.02
CA SER A 447 -17.70 14.71 -3.77
C SER A 447 -16.63 15.44 -4.59
N ALA A 448 -15.41 15.58 -4.06
CA ALA A 448 -14.31 16.19 -4.78
C ALA A 448 -13.85 15.33 -5.96
N VAL A 449 -13.76 14.01 -5.75
CA VAL A 449 -13.41 13.06 -6.83
C VAL A 449 -14.45 13.07 -7.94
N GLU A 450 -15.75 13.14 -7.62
CA GLU A 450 -16.82 13.21 -8.61
C GLU A 450 -16.80 14.52 -9.42
N VAL A 451 -16.53 15.64 -8.78
CA VAL A 451 -16.34 16.94 -9.48
C VAL A 451 -15.16 16.85 -10.45
N LEU A 452 -14.04 16.31 -9.99
CA LEU A 452 -12.85 16.15 -10.83
C LEU A 452 -13.08 15.16 -11.98
N ARG A 453 -13.85 14.08 -11.75
CA ARG A 453 -14.27 13.13 -12.79
C ARG A 453 -15.09 13.81 -13.88
N ALA A 454 -16.03 14.65 -13.49
CA ALA A 454 -16.89 15.39 -14.43
C ALA A 454 -16.12 16.46 -15.23
N ALA A 455 -15.06 17.01 -14.67
CA ALA A 455 -14.23 18.03 -15.30
C ALA A 455 -13.12 17.46 -16.20
N LEU A 456 -12.80 16.16 -16.09
CA LEU A 456 -11.78 15.51 -16.91
C LEU A 456 -12.27 15.35 -18.36
N PRO A 457 -11.42 15.65 -19.37
CA PRO A 457 -11.74 15.37 -20.77
C PRO A 457 -11.76 13.85 -21.04
N GLU A 458 -12.33 13.47 -22.19
CA GLU A 458 -12.33 12.08 -22.63
C GLU A 458 -10.89 11.54 -22.73
N GLY A 459 -10.63 10.38 -22.13
CA GLY A 459 -9.27 9.80 -22.04
C GLY A 459 -8.41 10.34 -20.90
N GLY A 460 -8.85 11.37 -20.17
CA GLY A 460 -8.16 11.89 -18.98
C GLY A 460 -8.14 10.89 -17.83
N ARG A 461 -7.07 10.91 -17.03
CA ARG A 461 -6.88 10.00 -15.89
C ARG A 461 -6.51 10.78 -14.64
N LEU A 462 -7.05 10.35 -13.50
CA LEU A 462 -6.75 10.92 -12.19
C LEU A 462 -6.18 9.85 -11.27
N TYR A 463 -5.06 10.16 -10.63
CA TYR A 463 -4.36 9.26 -9.71
C TYR A 463 -4.19 9.89 -8.34
N LEU A 464 -4.45 9.11 -7.28
CA LEU A 464 -3.93 9.39 -5.94
C LEU A 464 -2.47 8.95 -5.90
N VAL A 465 -1.57 9.77 -5.34
CA VAL A 465 -0.13 9.51 -5.38
C VAL A 465 0.58 9.83 -4.06
N GLY A 466 1.80 9.40 -3.92
CA GLY A 466 2.73 9.94 -2.93
C GLY A 466 2.39 9.64 -1.48
N GLY A 467 2.47 10.71 -0.67
CA GLY A 467 2.17 10.66 0.75
C GLY A 467 0.77 10.17 1.06
N SER A 468 -0.20 10.57 0.26
CA SER A 468 -1.60 10.18 0.43
C SER A 468 -1.83 8.68 0.25
N VAL A 469 -1.15 8.02 -0.72
CA VAL A 469 -1.20 6.55 -0.88
C VAL A 469 -0.56 5.85 0.31
N ARG A 470 0.64 6.30 0.71
CA ARG A 470 1.34 5.76 1.89
C ARG A 470 0.49 5.86 3.15
N ASP A 471 -0.07 7.03 3.44
CA ASP A 471 -0.82 7.30 4.66
C ASP A 471 -2.15 6.53 4.67
N ALA A 472 -2.80 6.38 3.51
CA ALA A 472 -3.96 5.51 3.36
C ALA A 472 -3.64 4.04 3.63
N LEU A 473 -2.48 3.53 3.17
CA LEU A 473 -2.01 2.16 3.43
C LEU A 473 -1.68 1.93 4.92
N LEU A 474 -1.11 2.93 5.59
CA LEU A 474 -0.82 2.91 7.03
C LEU A 474 -2.07 3.06 7.91
N GLY A 475 -3.21 3.42 7.32
CA GLY A 475 -4.45 3.60 8.07
C GLY A 475 -4.57 4.94 8.79
N THR A 476 -3.70 5.90 8.50
CA THR A 476 -3.75 7.25 9.06
C THR A 476 -4.83 8.10 8.37
N ALA A 477 -5.33 9.12 9.06
CA ALA A 477 -6.28 10.06 8.46
C ALA A 477 -5.60 10.88 7.35
N LEU A 478 -6.29 11.03 6.21
CA LEU A 478 -5.81 11.85 5.11
C LEU A 478 -6.18 13.32 5.40
N THR A 479 -5.18 14.14 5.64
CA THR A 479 -5.32 15.61 5.79
C THR A 479 -5.14 16.32 4.47
N ASP A 480 -4.34 15.73 3.59
CA ASP A 480 -4.01 16.23 2.27
C ASP A 480 -4.19 15.12 1.24
N LEU A 481 -4.73 15.45 0.07
CA LEU A 481 -4.87 14.55 -1.07
C LEU A 481 -3.92 15.00 -2.17
N ASP A 482 -2.86 14.24 -2.40
CA ASP A 482 -1.95 14.44 -3.51
C ASP A 482 -2.52 13.75 -4.77
N LEU A 483 -2.95 14.53 -5.74
CA LEU A 483 -3.53 14.03 -6.98
C LEU A 483 -2.66 14.39 -8.19
N VAL A 484 -2.46 13.42 -9.07
CA VAL A 484 -1.79 13.62 -10.35
C VAL A 484 -2.75 13.36 -11.50
N VAL A 485 -2.70 14.21 -12.50
CA VAL A 485 -3.57 14.21 -13.66
C VAL A 485 -2.77 13.91 -14.92
N GLU A 486 -3.31 13.03 -15.77
CA GLU A 486 -2.86 12.79 -17.15
C GLU A 486 -3.95 13.23 -18.14
N GLY A 487 -3.55 13.86 -19.23
CA GLY A 487 -4.47 14.26 -20.32
C GLY A 487 -5.27 15.52 -20.04
N ALA A 488 -4.97 16.24 -18.94
CA ALA A 488 -5.55 17.55 -18.61
C ALA A 488 -4.56 18.38 -17.79
N GLU A 489 -4.81 19.67 -17.69
CA GLU A 489 -4.03 20.57 -16.84
C GLU A 489 -4.59 20.59 -15.40
N ALA A 490 -3.71 20.48 -14.41
CA ALA A 490 -4.10 20.49 -13.00
C ALA A 490 -4.80 21.80 -12.60
N HIS A 491 -4.39 22.91 -13.21
CA HIS A 491 -4.98 24.24 -13.00
C HIS A 491 -6.47 24.27 -13.34
N ASP A 492 -6.86 23.72 -14.50
CA ASP A 492 -8.26 23.72 -14.96
C ASP A 492 -9.15 22.90 -14.01
N LEU A 493 -8.63 21.76 -13.55
CA LEU A 493 -9.33 20.92 -12.58
C LEU A 493 -9.43 21.59 -11.20
N ALA A 494 -8.42 22.34 -10.79
CA ALA A 494 -8.46 23.10 -9.54
C ALA A 494 -9.49 24.24 -9.60
N VAL A 495 -9.64 24.88 -10.77
CA VAL A 495 -10.70 25.88 -11.01
C VAL A 495 -12.08 25.25 -10.85
N ALA A 496 -12.32 24.10 -11.53
CA ALA A 496 -13.58 23.39 -11.47
C ALA A 496 -13.91 22.92 -10.03
N LEU A 497 -12.93 22.37 -9.33
CA LEU A 497 -13.10 21.90 -7.95
C LEU A 497 -13.40 23.06 -7.00
N ALA A 498 -12.66 24.17 -7.08
CA ALA A 498 -12.89 25.33 -6.23
C ALA A 498 -14.28 25.96 -6.46
N ALA A 499 -14.70 26.06 -7.73
CA ALA A 499 -16.01 26.58 -8.09
C ALA A 499 -17.16 25.71 -7.57
N ALA A 500 -17.04 24.38 -7.69
CA ALA A 500 -18.09 23.45 -7.27
C ALA A 500 -18.16 23.27 -5.75
N SER A 501 -17.01 23.32 -5.05
CA SER A 501 -16.94 23.06 -3.61
C SER A 501 -17.01 24.34 -2.74
N GLY A 502 -16.88 25.53 -3.32
CA GLY A 502 -16.67 26.77 -2.56
C GLY A 502 -15.29 26.82 -1.86
N GLY A 503 -14.37 26.01 -2.28
CA GLY A 503 -13.02 25.92 -1.72
C GLY A 503 -12.11 27.09 -2.11
N ARG A 504 -11.07 27.33 -1.31
CA ARG A 504 -10.07 28.35 -1.60
C ARG A 504 -8.92 27.76 -2.40
N ARG A 505 -8.72 28.28 -3.62
CA ARG A 505 -7.62 27.88 -4.50
C ARG A 505 -6.37 28.73 -4.28
N THR A 506 -5.21 28.09 -4.43
CA THR A 506 -3.88 28.72 -4.50
C THR A 506 -3.10 28.05 -5.63
N ASP A 507 -2.63 28.84 -6.60
CA ASP A 507 -1.84 28.36 -7.74
C ASP A 507 -0.35 28.49 -7.46
N HIS A 508 0.42 27.55 -8.00
CA HIS A 508 1.87 27.54 -7.96
C HIS A 508 2.40 27.45 -9.39
N ASP A 509 2.35 28.57 -10.11
CA ASP A 509 2.58 28.69 -11.55
C ASP A 509 3.93 28.13 -12.02
N ALA A 510 4.98 28.20 -11.18
CA ALA A 510 6.31 27.75 -11.54
C ALA A 510 6.40 26.24 -11.85
N PHE A 511 5.41 25.43 -11.40
CA PHE A 511 5.47 23.95 -11.49
C PHE A 511 4.17 23.31 -11.99
N GLY A 512 3.21 24.08 -12.50
CA GLY A 512 1.93 23.54 -12.98
C GLY A 512 1.15 22.78 -11.90
N THR A 513 1.16 23.28 -10.66
CA THR A 513 0.46 22.69 -9.52
C THR A 513 -0.51 23.68 -8.90
N ALA A 514 -1.60 23.18 -8.33
CA ALA A 514 -2.60 23.99 -7.64
C ALA A 514 -3.10 23.27 -6.38
N THR A 515 -3.32 24.04 -5.33
CA THR A 515 -3.91 23.54 -4.07
C THR A 515 -5.31 24.11 -3.90
N VAL A 516 -6.29 23.26 -3.63
CA VAL A 516 -7.66 23.64 -3.27
C VAL A 516 -7.95 23.22 -1.85
N ARG A 517 -8.16 24.18 -0.96
CA ARG A 517 -8.57 23.92 0.42
C ARG A 517 -10.10 23.89 0.50
N LEU A 518 -10.65 22.72 0.79
CA LEU A 518 -12.09 22.50 0.87
C LEU A 518 -12.70 23.05 2.18
N PRO A 519 -13.99 23.39 2.19
CA PRO A 519 -14.73 23.66 3.41
C PRO A 519 -14.72 22.41 4.29
N GLY A 520 -14.15 22.39 5.43
CA GLY A 520 -13.95 21.19 6.27
C GLY A 520 -12.48 20.86 6.51
N GLY A 521 -11.57 21.62 5.85
CA GLY A 521 -10.14 21.63 6.16
C GLY A 521 -9.28 20.66 5.35
N LEU A 522 -9.88 19.80 4.53
CA LEU A 522 -9.14 18.91 3.62
C LEU A 522 -8.46 19.75 2.52
N SER A 523 -7.18 19.50 2.30
CA SER A 523 -6.41 20.09 1.20
C SER A 523 -6.36 19.10 0.03
N VAL A 524 -6.54 19.59 -1.19
CA VAL A 524 -6.40 18.80 -2.42
C VAL A 524 -5.31 19.44 -3.27
N ASP A 525 -4.20 18.76 -3.39
CA ASP A 525 -3.06 19.19 -4.19
C ASP A 525 -3.11 18.50 -5.55
N LEU A 526 -3.26 19.28 -6.60
CA LEU A 526 -3.37 18.84 -7.99
C LEU A 526 -2.08 19.16 -8.74
N ALA A 527 -1.52 18.17 -9.42
CA ALA A 527 -0.35 18.32 -10.27
C ALA A 527 -0.59 17.65 -11.63
N THR A 528 -0.16 18.27 -12.70
CA THR A 528 -0.06 17.61 -14.01
C THR A 528 1.10 16.61 -13.98
N ALA A 529 0.88 15.40 -14.49
CA ALA A 529 1.91 14.37 -14.56
C ALA A 529 3.14 14.87 -15.32
N ARG A 530 4.32 14.76 -14.70
CA ARG A 530 5.52 15.40 -15.23
C ARG A 530 6.78 14.58 -14.99
N GLU A 531 7.75 14.85 -15.81
CA GLU A 531 9.12 14.40 -15.64
C GLU A 531 10.03 15.58 -15.30
N GLU A 532 11.01 15.35 -14.46
CA GLU A 532 12.01 16.33 -14.07
C GLU A 532 13.40 15.90 -14.56
N SER A 533 14.14 16.85 -15.13
CA SER A 533 15.53 16.66 -15.48
C SER A 533 16.38 17.72 -14.81
N TYR A 534 17.53 17.31 -14.28
CA TYR A 534 18.46 18.20 -13.59
C TYR A 534 19.67 18.45 -14.50
N PRO A 535 19.83 19.67 -15.10
CA PRO A 535 20.97 20.01 -15.92
C PRO A 535 22.30 19.88 -15.17
N GLU A 536 22.29 20.34 -13.90
CA GLU A 536 23.44 20.28 -13.00
C GLU A 536 22.99 19.79 -11.62
N PRO A 537 23.87 19.11 -10.85
CA PRO A 537 23.58 18.73 -9.47
C PRO A 537 23.18 19.92 -8.59
N GLY A 538 22.06 19.82 -7.87
CA GLY A 538 21.55 20.87 -7.00
C GLY A 538 20.80 22.03 -7.70
N SER A 539 20.74 22.06 -9.04
CA SER A 539 19.94 23.02 -9.80
C SER A 539 18.44 22.79 -9.62
N LEU A 540 17.62 23.77 -10.02
CA LEU A 540 16.20 23.56 -10.19
C LEU A 540 15.97 22.62 -11.39
N PRO A 541 14.98 21.70 -11.31
CA PRO A 541 14.69 20.80 -12.43
C PRO A 541 14.04 21.52 -13.61
N GLU A 542 14.37 21.08 -14.81
CA GLU A 542 13.57 21.33 -16.00
C GLU A 542 12.40 20.36 -16.02
N VAL A 543 11.19 20.87 -16.24
CA VAL A 543 9.95 20.12 -16.13
C VAL A 543 9.33 19.94 -17.51
N VAL A 544 8.93 18.68 -17.81
CA VAL A 544 8.23 18.34 -19.06
C VAL A 544 7.02 17.49 -18.70
N GLN A 545 5.86 17.77 -19.29
CA GLN A 545 4.65 16.95 -19.12
C GLN A 545 4.90 15.51 -19.53
N SER A 546 4.39 14.55 -18.76
CA SER A 546 4.68 13.14 -18.94
C SER A 546 3.53 12.25 -18.41
N ASP A 547 3.80 10.97 -18.19
CA ASP A 547 2.86 10.00 -17.59
C ASP A 547 3.11 9.80 -16.07
N VAL A 548 2.14 9.14 -15.40
CA VAL A 548 2.21 8.90 -13.95
C VAL A 548 3.43 8.05 -13.56
N ARG A 549 3.86 7.08 -14.38
CA ARG A 549 5.01 6.23 -14.05
C ARG A 549 6.31 7.03 -13.97
N ARG A 550 6.46 8.02 -14.87
CA ARG A 550 7.60 8.95 -14.84
C ARG A 550 7.50 9.96 -13.72
N ASP A 551 6.28 10.42 -13.42
CA ASP A 551 6.05 11.27 -12.23
C ASP A 551 6.46 10.54 -10.95
N LEU A 552 6.13 9.26 -10.82
CA LEU A 552 6.60 8.44 -9.69
C LEU A 552 8.13 8.31 -9.66
N GLY A 553 8.78 8.21 -10.83
CA GLY A 553 10.24 8.04 -10.95
C GLY A 553 11.10 9.24 -10.55
N ARG A 554 10.52 10.45 -10.42
CA ARG A 554 11.22 11.66 -9.95
C ARG A 554 11.15 11.87 -8.44
N ARG A 555 10.33 11.09 -7.72
CA ARG A 555 10.09 11.22 -6.28
C ARG A 555 11.30 10.82 -5.44
N ASP A 556 11.23 11.08 -4.15
CA ASP A 556 12.35 10.91 -3.23
C ASP A 556 12.59 9.45 -2.80
N PHE A 557 11.53 8.76 -2.34
CA PHE A 557 11.60 7.43 -1.77
C PHE A 557 10.54 6.50 -2.36
N THR A 558 10.83 5.19 -2.37
CA THR A 558 9.94 4.15 -2.90
C THR A 558 8.55 4.19 -2.28
N ILE A 559 8.46 4.41 -0.95
CA ILE A 559 7.19 4.50 -0.22
C ILE A 559 6.32 5.69 -0.62
N ASN A 560 6.89 6.70 -1.28
CA ASN A 560 6.19 7.85 -1.85
C ASN A 560 6.04 7.76 -3.37
N ALA A 561 6.51 6.67 -3.99
CA ALA A 561 6.49 6.45 -5.44
C ALA A 561 5.44 5.39 -5.84
N MET A 562 4.30 5.42 -5.18
CA MET A 562 3.12 4.61 -5.46
C MET A 562 1.97 5.48 -5.95
N ALA A 563 1.11 4.92 -6.80
CA ALA A 563 -0.08 5.60 -7.29
C ALA A 563 -1.29 4.65 -7.33
N LEU A 564 -2.48 5.20 -7.14
CA LEU A 564 -3.74 4.50 -7.32
C LEU A 564 -4.62 5.30 -8.28
N ARG A 565 -5.03 4.70 -9.39
CA ARG A 565 -5.97 5.36 -10.30
C ARG A 565 -7.35 5.49 -9.68
N LEU A 566 -7.94 6.68 -9.76
CA LEU A 566 -9.28 6.99 -9.27
C LEU A 566 -10.28 7.15 -10.44
N VAL A 567 -9.83 7.67 -11.58
CA VAL A 567 -10.64 7.94 -12.77
C VAL A 567 -9.92 7.40 -14.01
N PRO A 568 -10.62 6.73 -14.96
CA PRO A 568 -12.07 6.50 -15.06
C PRO A 568 -12.63 5.50 -14.04
N ALA A 569 -11.88 4.50 -13.66
CA ALA A 569 -12.25 3.54 -12.62
C ALA A 569 -11.02 3.17 -11.78
N PRO A 570 -11.20 2.82 -10.52
CA PRO A 570 -10.12 2.31 -9.69
C PRO A 570 -9.46 1.08 -10.32
N GLU A 571 -8.15 1.08 -10.30
CA GLU A 571 -7.33 -0.06 -10.68
C GLU A 571 -6.45 -0.49 -9.50
N ARG A 572 -5.59 -1.46 -9.76
CA ARG A 572 -4.60 -1.88 -8.77
C ARG A 572 -3.61 -0.78 -8.45
N LEU A 573 -3.01 -0.91 -7.26
CA LEU A 573 -1.90 -0.06 -6.84
C LEU A 573 -0.74 -0.16 -7.85
N LEU A 574 -0.39 0.97 -8.45
CA LEU A 574 0.78 1.11 -9.29
C LEU A 574 2.00 1.32 -8.37
N ASP A 575 2.85 0.31 -8.27
CA ASP A 575 4.05 0.30 -7.42
C ASP A 575 5.28 -0.17 -8.21
N PRO A 576 5.80 0.66 -9.13
CA PRO A 576 6.90 0.27 -10.01
C PRO A 576 8.25 0.14 -9.28
N PHE A 577 8.38 0.65 -8.05
CA PHE A 577 9.63 0.71 -7.29
C PHE A 577 9.62 -0.17 -6.02
N GLY A 578 8.56 -0.94 -5.77
CA GLY A 578 8.46 -1.82 -4.61
C GLY A 578 8.17 -1.11 -3.29
N GLY A 579 7.54 0.07 -3.34
CA GLY A 579 7.23 0.90 -2.18
C GLY A 579 6.34 0.22 -1.16
N LEU A 580 5.39 -0.61 -1.57
CA LEU A 580 4.53 -1.38 -0.67
C LEU A 580 5.33 -2.38 0.19
N ALA A 581 6.32 -3.04 -0.42
CA ALA A 581 7.20 -3.97 0.31
C ALA A 581 8.09 -3.23 1.31
N ASP A 582 8.65 -2.08 0.91
CA ASP A 582 9.47 -1.23 1.80
C ASP A 582 8.62 -0.62 2.92
N LEU A 583 7.38 -0.22 2.63
CA LEU A 583 6.42 0.28 3.63
C LEU A 583 6.12 -0.77 4.71
N ARG A 584 5.88 -2.03 4.31
CA ARG A 584 5.65 -3.15 5.24
C ARG A 584 6.86 -3.48 6.10
N ARG A 585 8.08 -3.26 5.57
CA ARG A 585 9.35 -3.48 6.28
C ARG A 585 9.77 -2.29 7.16
N GLY A 586 9.08 -1.16 7.08
CA GLY A 586 9.48 0.08 7.75
C GLY A 586 10.78 0.66 7.21
N MET A 587 10.98 0.64 5.88
CA MET A 587 12.25 0.95 5.23
C MET A 587 12.14 2.14 4.28
N LEU A 588 13.10 3.05 4.34
CA LEU A 588 13.28 4.17 3.40
C LEU A 588 14.35 3.80 2.37
N ARG A 589 13.95 3.72 1.11
CA ARG A 589 14.84 3.44 -0.02
C ARG A 589 14.67 4.51 -1.10
N THR A 590 15.78 5.02 -1.63
CA THR A 590 15.77 5.91 -2.79
C THR A 590 15.43 5.15 -4.07
N LEU A 591 14.90 5.88 -5.07
CA LEU A 591 14.49 5.28 -6.34
C LEU A 591 15.67 4.90 -7.24
N HIS A 592 16.80 5.61 -7.11
CA HIS A 592 18.01 5.39 -7.90
C HIS A 592 19.28 5.90 -7.17
N PRO A 593 20.48 5.40 -7.55
CA PRO A 593 21.71 5.73 -6.85
C PRO A 593 22.15 7.18 -6.89
N LEU A 594 21.64 7.98 -7.84
CA LEU A 594 21.98 9.40 -8.00
C LEU A 594 21.04 10.33 -7.24
N SER A 595 20.07 9.79 -6.49
CA SER A 595 18.99 10.56 -5.87
C SER A 595 19.51 11.72 -4.98
N PHE A 596 20.50 11.47 -4.13
CA PHE A 596 21.09 12.50 -3.27
C PHE A 596 22.15 13.37 -3.98
N THR A 597 22.70 12.89 -5.10
CA THR A 597 23.58 13.70 -5.95
C THR A 597 22.79 14.76 -6.71
N GLU A 598 21.59 14.41 -7.18
CA GLU A 598 20.69 15.33 -7.87
C GLU A 598 20.05 16.34 -6.90
N ASP A 599 19.59 15.88 -5.74
CA ASP A 599 19.02 16.74 -4.71
C ASP A 599 19.36 16.23 -3.30
N VAL A 600 20.37 16.86 -2.70
CA VAL A 600 20.82 16.50 -1.35
C VAL A 600 19.77 16.82 -0.27
N THR A 601 18.80 17.71 -0.54
CA THR A 601 17.72 18.01 0.42
C THR A 601 16.82 16.79 0.68
N ARG A 602 16.84 15.80 -0.22
CA ARG A 602 16.15 14.52 0.01
C ARG A 602 16.67 13.77 1.24
N ILE A 603 17.94 14.02 1.68
CA ILE A 603 18.45 13.49 2.95
C ILE A 603 17.65 14.06 4.13
N VAL A 604 17.38 15.37 4.13
CA VAL A 604 16.61 16.02 5.18
C VAL A 604 15.15 15.54 5.18
N ARG A 605 14.56 15.41 3.99
CA ARG A 605 13.22 14.86 3.82
C ARG A 605 13.13 13.41 4.30
N GLY A 606 14.16 12.58 4.02
CA GLY A 606 14.25 11.21 4.49
C GLY A 606 14.39 11.11 6.00
N ALA A 607 15.22 11.94 6.61
CA ALA A 607 15.36 12.01 8.06
C ALA A 607 14.06 12.40 8.75
N ARG A 608 13.29 13.32 8.16
CA ARG A 608 11.96 13.72 8.62
C ARG A 608 10.96 12.56 8.54
N LEU A 609 10.95 11.83 7.42
CA LEU A 609 10.10 10.64 7.26
C LEU A 609 10.50 9.54 8.26
N ALA A 610 11.80 9.29 8.43
CA ALA A 610 12.30 8.32 9.42
C ALA A 610 11.82 8.68 10.83
N GLY A 611 11.95 9.94 11.23
CA GLY A 611 11.51 10.43 12.54
C GLY A 611 10.00 10.32 12.74
N ARG A 612 9.20 10.66 11.70
CA ARG A 612 7.73 10.63 11.73
C ARG A 612 7.16 9.22 11.76
N LEU A 613 7.68 8.32 10.91
CA LEU A 613 7.15 6.98 10.72
C LEU A 613 7.83 5.93 11.60
N GLY A 614 8.98 6.24 12.22
CA GLY A 614 9.79 5.27 12.94
C GLY A 614 10.51 4.28 12.00
N PHE A 615 10.78 4.66 10.75
CA PHE A 615 11.39 3.83 9.73
C PHE A 615 12.91 3.98 9.70
N GLY A 616 13.62 2.90 9.32
CA GLY A 616 15.05 2.90 9.06
C GLY A 616 15.38 3.16 7.59
N PHE A 617 16.61 3.59 7.32
CA PHE A 617 17.12 3.66 5.95
C PHE A 617 17.61 2.29 5.48
N ASP A 618 17.34 1.95 4.22
CA ASP A 618 17.98 0.84 3.52
C ASP A 618 19.51 1.04 3.54
N PRO A 619 20.32 -0.01 3.77
CA PRO A 619 21.78 0.12 3.93
C PRO A 619 22.47 0.80 2.76
N GLU A 620 22.05 0.52 1.52
CA GLU A 620 22.60 1.16 0.32
C GLU A 620 22.21 2.64 0.26
N THR A 621 20.97 2.97 0.57
CA THR A 621 20.47 4.35 0.66
C THR A 621 21.21 5.15 1.73
N ALA A 622 21.46 4.56 2.91
CA ALA A 622 22.26 5.18 3.96
C ALA A 622 23.71 5.44 3.52
N ALA A 623 24.32 4.48 2.80
CA ALA A 623 25.67 4.66 2.25
C ALA A 623 25.72 5.79 1.20
N GLN A 624 24.69 5.90 0.35
CA GLN A 624 24.57 6.98 -0.62
C GLN A 624 24.43 8.35 0.06
N ALA A 625 23.67 8.44 1.16
CA ALA A 625 23.51 9.67 1.94
C ALA A 625 24.84 10.13 2.54
N ARG A 626 25.58 9.23 3.20
CA ARG A 626 26.92 9.54 3.76
C ARG A 626 27.88 10.01 2.67
N ARG A 627 27.94 9.31 1.54
CA ARG A 627 28.79 9.72 0.40
C ARG A 627 28.43 11.10 -0.12
N ALA A 628 27.14 11.44 -0.27
CA ALA A 628 26.72 12.75 -0.74
C ALA A 628 27.12 13.88 0.22
N ILE A 629 27.14 13.60 1.53
CA ILE A 629 27.64 14.54 2.55
C ILE A 629 29.17 14.66 2.49
N GLU A 630 29.91 13.55 2.41
CA GLU A 630 31.37 13.53 2.28
C GLU A 630 31.85 14.28 1.02
N GLU A 631 31.13 14.15 -0.08
CA GLU A 631 31.38 14.85 -1.36
C GLU A 631 30.93 16.33 -1.34
N ASN A 632 30.44 16.84 -0.21
CA ASN A 632 29.95 18.20 -0.03
C ASN A 632 28.91 18.63 -1.08
N ARG A 633 27.98 17.73 -1.45
CA ARG A 633 26.94 18.04 -2.44
C ARG A 633 25.99 19.16 -2.01
N ALA A 634 25.96 19.49 -0.73
CA ALA A 634 25.17 20.60 -0.19
C ALA A 634 25.66 21.98 -0.62
N ALA A 635 26.92 22.11 -1.06
CA ALA A 635 27.47 23.39 -1.53
C ALA A 635 26.72 23.95 -2.77
N GLY A 636 26.10 23.07 -3.57
CA GLY A 636 25.31 23.46 -4.75
C GLY A 636 23.87 23.89 -4.44
N VAL A 637 23.39 23.76 -3.19
CA VAL A 637 22.02 24.09 -2.82
C VAL A 637 21.94 25.45 -2.14
N SER A 638 20.94 26.26 -2.50
CA SER A 638 20.76 27.58 -1.88
C SER A 638 20.48 27.48 -0.37
N ALA A 639 20.99 28.41 0.39
CA ALA A 639 20.78 28.50 1.83
C ALA A 639 19.28 28.61 2.19
N GLU A 640 18.49 29.24 1.34
CA GLU A 640 17.04 29.36 1.51
C GLU A 640 16.34 27.99 1.43
N ARG A 641 16.68 27.14 0.46
CA ARG A 641 16.11 25.77 0.35
C ARG A 641 16.49 24.94 1.58
N LEU A 642 17.75 24.97 1.99
CA LEU A 642 18.21 24.25 3.19
C LEU A 642 17.48 24.75 4.44
N ARG A 643 17.34 26.06 4.61
CA ARG A 643 16.59 26.67 5.73
C ARG A 643 15.14 26.20 5.75
N THR A 644 14.47 26.21 4.60
CA THR A 644 13.06 25.78 4.49
C THR A 644 12.90 24.33 4.93
N GLU A 645 13.73 23.42 4.47
CA GLU A 645 13.67 22.00 4.87
C GLU A 645 13.95 21.82 6.37
N LEU A 646 14.89 22.56 6.94
CA LEU A 646 15.15 22.53 8.38
C LEU A 646 13.95 23.07 9.17
N GLU A 647 13.38 24.20 8.78
CA GLU A 647 12.20 24.78 9.44
C GLU A 647 10.99 23.84 9.41
N ILE A 648 10.78 23.12 8.31
CA ILE A 648 9.74 22.09 8.22
C ILE A 648 10.05 20.94 9.19
N THR A 649 11.31 20.50 9.27
CA THR A 649 11.73 19.43 10.17
C THR A 649 11.51 19.82 11.64
N LEU A 650 11.80 21.06 12.02
CA LEU A 650 11.61 21.55 13.39
C LEU A 650 10.11 21.71 13.78
N ARG A 651 9.19 21.67 12.81
CA ARG A 651 7.74 21.69 13.05
C ARG A 651 7.11 20.31 13.22
N GLU A 652 7.88 19.25 12.98
CA GLU A 652 7.39 17.87 13.21
C GLU A 652 6.95 17.68 14.67
N THR A 653 6.14 16.67 14.93
CA THR A 653 5.66 16.38 16.29
C THR A 653 6.79 16.03 17.24
N VAL A 654 7.79 15.27 16.75
CA VAL A 654 8.99 14.84 17.51
C VAL A 654 10.25 15.16 16.69
N PRO A 655 10.70 16.43 16.62
CA PRO A 655 11.83 16.85 15.80
C PRO A 655 13.14 16.15 16.16
N SER A 656 13.36 15.80 17.44
CA SER A 656 14.62 15.19 17.90
C SER A 656 14.96 13.91 17.14
N ARG A 657 13.97 13.11 16.75
CA ARG A 657 14.18 11.88 15.98
C ARG A 657 14.75 12.15 14.59
N ALA A 658 14.21 13.13 13.89
CA ALA A 658 14.72 13.52 12.57
C ALA A 658 16.12 14.13 12.66
N LEU A 659 16.36 14.97 13.69
CA LEU A 659 17.66 15.58 13.94
C LEU A 659 18.74 14.55 14.31
N ALA A 660 18.37 13.48 15.04
CA ALA A 660 19.27 12.37 15.34
C ALA A 660 19.72 11.64 14.05
N VAL A 661 18.80 11.37 13.12
CA VAL A 661 19.13 10.77 11.82
C VAL A 661 20.05 11.68 11.01
N LEU A 662 19.80 12.99 10.98
CA LEU A 662 20.69 13.94 10.29
C LEU A 662 22.08 13.96 10.92
N ALA A 663 22.18 13.86 12.24
CA ALA A 663 23.44 13.78 12.95
C ALA A 663 24.20 12.49 12.65
N GLU A 664 23.51 11.34 12.58
CA GLU A 664 24.07 10.04 12.21
C GLU A 664 24.73 10.07 10.82
N PHE A 665 24.15 10.80 9.87
CA PHE A 665 24.74 10.99 8.54
C PHE A 665 25.79 12.10 8.47
N GLY A 666 26.06 12.83 9.56
CA GLY A 666 26.91 14.03 9.55
C GLY A 666 26.28 15.25 8.85
N ALA A 667 25.00 15.13 8.48
CA ALA A 667 24.31 16.14 7.68
C ALA A 667 24.02 17.45 8.45
N LEU A 668 23.80 17.39 9.76
CA LEU A 668 23.58 18.58 10.58
C LEU A 668 24.80 19.52 10.56
N GLU A 669 25.99 18.96 10.72
CA GLU A 669 27.23 19.75 10.72
C GLU A 669 27.60 20.20 9.31
N ALA A 670 27.62 19.26 8.34
CA ALA A 670 28.06 19.58 6.98
C ALA A 670 27.12 20.54 6.23
N MET A 671 25.79 20.33 6.38
CA MET A 671 24.80 21.14 5.65
C MET A 671 24.44 22.44 6.36
N TYR A 672 24.43 22.43 7.70
CA TYR A 672 23.87 23.54 8.49
C TYR A 672 24.87 24.19 9.43
N GLY A 673 26.02 23.56 9.70
CA GLY A 673 26.95 24.05 10.71
C GLY A 673 26.39 23.94 12.15
N LEU A 674 25.44 23.03 12.36
CA LEU A 674 24.74 22.84 13.65
C LEU A 674 25.25 21.60 14.37
N ARG A 675 25.18 21.60 15.71
CA ARG A 675 25.60 20.45 16.53
C ARG A 675 24.39 19.77 17.15
N HIS A 676 24.44 18.45 17.18
CA HIS A 676 23.43 17.60 17.79
C HIS A 676 23.71 17.37 19.26
N GLU A 677 22.78 17.76 20.13
CA GLU A 677 22.78 17.42 21.55
C GLU A 677 21.53 16.61 21.90
N GLU A 678 21.61 15.31 21.70
CA GLU A 678 20.48 14.37 21.77
C GLU A 678 19.63 14.55 23.02
N ARG A 679 20.26 14.65 24.21
CA ARG A 679 19.56 14.79 25.47
C ARG A 679 18.64 16.02 25.50
N HIS A 680 19.17 17.18 25.12
CA HIS A 680 18.40 18.42 25.19
C HIS A 680 17.29 18.51 24.15
N LEU A 681 17.53 17.94 22.97
CA LEU A 681 16.50 17.87 21.93
C LEU A 681 15.35 16.94 22.32
N ARG A 682 15.63 15.82 22.99
CA ARG A 682 14.60 14.94 23.55
C ARG A 682 13.81 15.59 24.67
N GLU A 683 14.47 16.28 25.60
CA GLU A 683 13.80 17.01 26.67
C GLU A 683 12.84 18.09 26.12
N LEU A 684 13.18 18.74 24.99
CA LEU A 684 12.25 19.65 24.30
C LEU A 684 11.00 18.93 23.77
N ASP A 685 11.16 17.70 23.24
CA ASP A 685 10.03 16.89 22.81
C ASP A 685 9.16 16.45 24.01
N GLU A 686 9.77 16.08 25.14
CA GLU A 686 9.07 15.71 26.36
C GLU A 686 8.25 16.88 26.92
N LEU A 687 8.86 18.07 26.99
CA LEU A 687 8.16 19.30 27.38
C LEU A 687 6.94 19.58 26.47
N ARG A 688 7.09 19.37 25.17
CA ARG A 688 5.98 19.50 24.22
C ARG A 688 4.90 18.45 24.47
N GLY A 689 5.28 17.20 24.77
CA GLY A 689 4.39 16.10 25.14
C GLY A 689 3.61 16.38 26.44
N GLU A 690 4.23 17.10 27.40
CA GLU A 690 3.58 17.59 28.63
C GLU A 690 2.62 18.78 28.39
N GLY A 691 2.42 19.18 27.14
CA GLY A 691 1.55 20.33 26.77
C GLY A 691 2.21 21.71 26.91
N ARG A 692 3.53 21.76 27.06
CA ARG A 692 4.29 23.01 27.07
C ARG A 692 4.39 23.59 25.66
N GLU A 693 4.31 24.90 25.53
CA GLU A 693 4.48 25.59 24.25
C GLU A 693 5.97 25.66 23.88
N VAL A 694 6.47 24.67 23.14
CA VAL A 694 7.84 24.62 22.63
C VAL A 694 7.85 25.05 21.16
N PRO A 695 8.26 26.28 20.84
CA PRO A 695 8.30 26.72 19.46
C PRO A 695 9.44 26.05 18.68
N PRO A 696 9.31 25.86 17.34
CA PRO A 696 10.35 25.25 16.50
C PRO A 696 11.73 25.89 16.65
N THR A 697 11.78 27.19 16.92
CA THR A 697 13.03 27.94 17.16
C THR A 697 13.77 27.51 18.42
N ALA A 698 13.12 26.82 19.38
CA ALA A 698 13.79 26.28 20.55
C ALA A 698 14.81 25.20 20.15
N TYR A 699 14.43 24.28 19.27
CA TYR A 699 15.35 23.27 18.75
C TYR A 699 16.55 23.88 18.03
N LEU A 700 16.34 24.93 17.21
CA LEU A 700 17.41 25.65 16.57
C LEU A 700 18.37 26.27 17.60
N LEU A 701 17.84 26.94 18.64
CA LEU A 701 18.64 27.53 19.71
C LEU A 701 19.42 26.47 20.50
N ALA A 702 18.83 25.31 20.75
CA ALA A 702 19.51 24.19 21.41
C ALA A 702 20.73 23.71 20.59
N MET A 703 20.61 23.66 19.26
CA MET A 703 21.71 23.29 18.35
C MET A 703 22.75 24.39 18.13
N LEU A 704 22.34 25.67 18.23
CA LEU A 704 23.27 26.83 18.15
C LEU A 704 24.08 27.01 19.44
N ARG A 705 23.52 26.64 20.57
CA ARG A 705 24.12 26.85 21.89
C ARG A 705 25.52 26.30 22.07
N PRO A 706 25.85 25.06 21.59
CA PRO A 706 27.20 24.48 21.77
C PRO A 706 28.26 25.07 20.84
N LEU A 707 27.90 25.92 19.88
CA LEU A 707 28.79 26.53 18.92
C LEU A 707 29.57 27.73 19.52
N ALA A 708 30.78 28.02 19.04
CA ALA A 708 31.51 29.25 19.36
C ALA A 708 30.80 30.49 18.79
N ALA A 709 31.14 31.69 19.25
CA ALA A 709 30.42 32.91 18.84
C ALA A 709 30.55 33.17 17.34
N ASP A 710 31.72 32.99 16.79
CA ASP A 710 32.02 33.11 15.36
C ASP A 710 31.31 32.04 14.51
N GLU A 711 31.19 30.81 14.98
CA GLU A 711 30.38 29.75 14.33
C GLU A 711 28.89 30.12 14.30
N VAL A 712 28.34 30.65 15.40
CA VAL A 712 26.95 31.12 15.45
C VAL A 712 26.71 32.26 14.47
N ASP A 713 27.63 33.25 14.42
CA ASP A 713 27.48 34.37 13.50
C ASP A 713 27.57 33.91 12.04
N ALA A 714 28.43 32.94 11.73
CA ALA A 714 28.50 32.33 10.39
C ALA A 714 27.19 31.64 9.99
N VAL A 715 26.56 30.85 10.90
CA VAL A 715 25.28 30.19 10.65
C VAL A 715 24.15 31.22 10.47
N VAL A 716 24.10 32.25 11.33
CA VAL A 716 23.09 33.33 11.28
C VAL A 716 23.20 34.09 9.97
N ALA A 717 24.43 34.45 9.53
CA ALA A 717 24.67 35.13 8.27
C ALA A 717 24.29 34.26 7.07
N ARG A 718 24.74 32.98 7.04
CA ARG A 718 24.48 32.07 5.92
C ARG A 718 22.99 31.84 5.67
N PHE A 719 22.20 31.65 6.72
CA PHE A 719 20.77 31.35 6.61
C PHE A 719 19.87 32.58 6.78
N HIS A 720 20.43 33.80 6.82
CA HIS A 720 19.69 35.05 7.03
C HIS A 720 18.74 34.97 8.23
N LEU A 721 19.22 34.42 9.34
CA LEU A 721 18.44 34.31 10.55
C LEU A 721 18.37 35.68 11.28
N PRO A 722 17.29 35.98 12.01
CA PRO A 722 17.22 37.20 12.80
C PRO A 722 18.38 37.30 13.81
N ILE A 723 19.09 38.40 13.86
CA ILE A 723 20.26 38.66 14.75
C ILE A 723 19.96 38.39 16.23
N ARG A 724 18.71 38.63 16.67
CA ARG A 724 18.28 38.28 18.04
C ARG A 724 18.48 36.79 18.39
N ARG A 725 18.55 35.87 17.39
CA ARG A 725 18.80 34.43 17.62
C ARG A 725 20.24 34.19 18.09
N ALA A 726 21.22 34.89 17.53
CA ALA A 726 22.61 34.84 17.98
C ALA A 726 22.73 35.36 19.43
N ALA A 727 22.14 36.53 19.71
CA ALA A 727 22.15 37.08 21.06
C ALA A 727 21.46 36.16 22.09
N THR A 728 20.37 35.47 21.70
CA THR A 728 19.70 34.50 22.59
C THR A 728 20.56 33.27 22.83
N ALA A 729 21.22 32.73 21.82
CA ALA A 729 22.13 31.57 21.97
C ALA A 729 23.35 31.91 22.86
N GLN A 730 23.86 33.10 22.72
CA GLN A 730 24.97 33.60 23.59
C GLN A 730 24.53 33.74 25.04
N ARG A 731 23.34 34.33 25.30
CA ARG A 731 22.80 34.45 26.66
C ARG A 731 22.51 33.06 27.29
N LEU A 732 22.06 32.11 26.54
CA LEU A 732 21.89 30.74 27.01
C LEU A 732 23.25 30.14 27.46
N ARG A 733 24.31 30.41 26.73
CA ARG A 733 25.68 29.95 27.11
C ARG A 733 26.15 30.60 28.40
N GLU A 734 25.98 31.92 28.54
CA GLU A 734 26.36 32.70 29.74
C GLU A 734 25.65 32.20 31.01
N LEU A 735 24.34 31.89 30.86
CA LEU A 735 23.55 31.32 31.98
C LEU A 735 24.08 29.96 32.41
N LEU A 736 24.54 29.14 31.50
CA LEU A 736 25.08 27.82 31.79
C LEU A 736 26.49 27.87 32.39
N ALA A 737 27.20 28.97 32.23
CA ALA A 737 28.51 29.19 32.89
C ALA A 737 28.40 29.52 34.39
N GLY A 738 27.17 29.54 34.99
CA GLY A 738 26.98 29.63 36.42
C GLY A 738 26.12 30.83 36.91
N SER A 739 25.46 31.55 36.01
CA SER A 739 24.62 32.70 36.39
C SER A 739 23.17 32.26 36.63
N GLU A 740 22.55 32.64 37.75
CA GLU A 740 21.11 32.48 37.92
C GLU A 740 20.32 33.40 36.97
N PRO A 741 19.25 32.87 36.29
CA PRO A 741 18.46 33.65 35.36
C PRO A 741 17.60 34.69 36.12
N THR A 742 17.83 35.99 35.90
CA THR A 742 16.99 37.08 36.37
C THR A 742 15.69 37.15 35.53
N ASP A 743 14.64 37.81 36.06
CA ASP A 743 13.40 38.05 35.29
C ASP A 743 13.68 38.80 33.95
N GLU A 744 14.58 39.74 33.94
CA GLU A 744 14.98 40.44 32.70
C GLU A 744 15.62 39.48 31.68
N THR A 745 16.49 38.62 32.16
CA THR A 745 17.10 37.58 31.30
C THR A 745 16.03 36.62 30.74
N LEU A 746 15.09 36.16 31.54
CA LEU A 746 14.00 35.29 31.09
C LEU A 746 13.07 35.94 30.05
N VAL A 747 12.84 37.26 30.20
CA VAL A 747 12.10 38.04 29.20
C VAL A 747 12.91 38.17 27.88
N ALA A 748 14.19 38.46 27.98
CA ALA A 748 15.08 38.63 26.82
C ALA A 748 15.30 37.32 26.05
N LEU A 749 15.27 36.17 26.71
CA LEU A 749 15.34 34.85 26.07
C LEU A 749 14.09 34.52 25.21
N GLY A 750 12.97 35.16 25.51
CA GLY A 750 11.71 34.82 24.83
C GLY A 750 11.24 33.39 25.11
N ARG A 751 10.13 32.96 24.48
CA ARG A 751 9.57 31.62 24.69
C ARG A 751 10.54 30.51 24.29
N ALA A 752 11.19 30.64 23.12
CA ALA A 752 12.11 29.64 22.62
C ALA A 752 13.34 29.44 23.52
N GLY A 753 13.96 30.54 23.99
CA GLY A 753 15.12 30.45 24.89
C GLY A 753 14.74 29.90 26.26
N ARG A 754 13.57 30.25 26.78
CA ARG A 754 13.06 29.66 28.05
C ARG A 754 12.81 28.15 27.91
N ALA A 755 12.21 27.69 26.80
CA ALA A 755 12.02 26.26 26.57
C ALA A 755 13.35 25.51 26.54
N VAL A 756 14.39 26.07 25.91
CA VAL A 756 15.75 25.47 25.95
C VAL A 756 16.30 25.43 27.37
N LEU A 757 16.16 26.52 28.14
CA LEU A 757 16.64 26.57 29.51
C LEU A 757 15.88 25.56 30.42
N GLU A 758 14.58 25.41 30.19
CA GLU A 758 13.75 24.42 30.91
C GLU A 758 14.20 22.98 30.59
N ALA A 759 14.55 22.70 29.32
CA ALA A 759 15.06 21.39 28.89
C ALA A 759 16.43 21.04 29.49
N LEU A 760 17.17 22.01 30.04
CA LEU A 760 18.43 21.75 30.72
C LEU A 760 18.25 21.20 32.15
N GLY A 761 17.00 21.11 32.62
CA GLY A 761 16.66 20.48 33.90
C GLY A 761 16.58 21.43 35.09
N GLU A 762 16.52 20.85 36.29
CA GLU A 762 16.55 21.62 37.56
C GLU A 762 17.92 22.26 37.80
N PRO A 763 18.04 23.48 38.36
CA PRO A 763 16.97 24.29 38.98
C PRO A 763 16.17 25.17 37.99
N HIS A 764 16.47 25.15 36.71
CA HIS A 764 15.88 26.09 35.73
C HIS A 764 14.38 25.88 35.52
N ARG A 765 13.92 24.62 35.59
CA ARG A 765 12.50 24.26 35.44
C ARG A 765 11.62 24.97 36.48
N GLU A 766 12.00 24.92 37.76
CA GLU A 766 11.25 25.56 38.85
C GLU A 766 11.22 27.07 38.68
N ARG A 767 12.37 27.66 38.34
CA ARG A 767 12.51 29.10 38.11
C ARG A 767 11.63 29.60 36.96
N ILE A 768 11.58 28.88 35.82
CA ILE A 768 10.75 29.23 34.68
C ILE A 768 9.27 29.07 35.00
N ARG A 769 8.86 27.96 35.66
CA ARG A 769 7.46 27.74 36.07
C ARG A 769 6.97 28.87 37.00
N THR A 770 7.78 29.28 37.94
CA THR A 770 7.48 30.43 38.83
C THR A 770 7.32 31.71 38.00
N PHE A 771 8.25 32.01 37.11
CA PHE A 771 8.18 33.17 36.22
C PHE A 771 6.93 33.17 35.35
N GLU A 772 6.57 32.04 34.72
CA GLU A 772 5.42 31.92 33.83
C GLU A 772 4.08 31.93 34.56
N SER A 773 4.01 31.39 35.79
CA SER A 773 2.82 31.48 36.62
C SER A 773 2.48 32.92 36.98
N LEU A 774 3.48 33.73 37.27
CA LEU A 774 3.34 35.17 37.47
C LEU A 774 2.98 35.90 36.18
N ALA A 775 3.54 35.43 35.03
CA ALA A 775 3.26 36.00 33.72
C ALA A 775 1.90 35.62 33.14
N GLY A 776 1.26 34.54 33.59
CA GLY A 776 -0.03 34.02 33.09
C GLY A 776 -1.26 34.75 33.63
N ARG A 777 -1.11 35.56 34.69
CA ARG A 777 -2.21 36.39 35.20
C ARG A 777 -2.63 37.47 34.19
N ARG A 778 -3.94 37.86 34.20
CA ARG A 778 -4.46 38.92 33.32
C ARG A 778 -3.52 40.12 33.32
N ARG A 779 -3.11 40.60 32.15
CA ARG A 779 -2.14 41.71 31.98
C ARG A 779 -2.85 42.96 31.56
N LEU A 780 -2.36 44.10 32.07
CA LEU A 780 -2.71 45.37 31.55
C LEU A 780 -2.32 45.48 30.07
N ARG A 781 -3.24 45.91 29.24
CA ARG A 781 -3.06 46.12 27.77
C ARG A 781 -3.23 47.60 27.43
N GLY A 782 -2.76 47.97 26.23
CA GLY A 782 -2.90 49.32 25.73
C GLY A 782 -4.34 49.86 25.78
N ARG A 783 -5.33 49.04 25.47
CA ARG A 783 -6.75 49.39 25.58
C ARG A 783 -7.19 49.75 27.00
N ASP A 784 -6.65 49.11 28.01
CA ASP A 784 -7.00 49.39 29.41
C ASP A 784 -6.46 50.76 29.82
N LEU A 785 -5.32 51.22 29.21
CA LEU A 785 -4.78 52.58 29.38
C LEU A 785 -5.61 53.64 28.64
N LEU A 786 -6.14 53.30 27.47
CA LEU A 786 -7.05 54.18 26.73
C LEU A 786 -8.36 54.39 27.50
N GLU A 787 -8.88 53.32 28.15
CA GLU A 787 -10.05 53.40 29.02
C GLU A 787 -9.77 54.27 30.26
N LEU A 788 -8.51 54.34 30.71
CA LEU A 788 -8.08 55.30 31.75
C LEU A 788 -7.93 56.72 31.24
N GLY A 789 -8.26 56.95 29.96
CA GLY A 789 -8.28 58.30 29.33
C GLY A 789 -6.94 58.79 28.82
N LEU A 790 -6.00 57.90 28.49
CA LEU A 790 -4.79 58.21 27.75
C LEU A 790 -5.11 58.25 26.24
N SER A 791 -4.52 59.20 25.50
CA SER A 791 -4.65 59.27 24.06
C SER A 791 -3.73 58.21 23.39
N PRO A 792 -4.13 57.58 22.24
CA PRO A 792 -3.21 56.75 21.49
C PRO A 792 -1.92 57.48 21.13
N GLY A 793 -0.75 56.89 21.48
CA GLY A 793 0.54 57.49 21.21
C GLY A 793 1.70 56.80 21.94
N PRO A 794 2.92 57.34 21.82
CA PRO A 794 4.14 56.75 22.44
C PRO A 794 4.04 56.60 23.96
N GLU A 795 3.24 57.41 24.62
CA GLU A 795 3.03 57.39 26.05
C GLU A 795 2.36 56.12 26.57
N VAL A 796 1.47 55.52 25.74
CA VAL A 796 0.88 54.21 26.02
C VAL A 796 1.99 53.13 26.11
N GLY A 797 2.93 53.16 25.17
CA GLY A 797 4.08 52.23 25.17
C GLY A 797 4.94 52.42 26.42
N ARG A 798 5.29 53.66 26.78
CA ARG A 798 6.11 54.00 27.93
C ARG A 798 5.50 53.53 29.25
N ILE A 799 4.22 53.77 29.45
CA ILE A 799 3.51 53.35 30.66
C ILE A 799 3.43 51.82 30.73
N LEU A 800 3.14 51.14 29.63
CA LEU A 800 3.15 49.70 29.59
C LEU A 800 4.51 49.09 29.93
N GLU A 801 5.61 49.67 29.42
CA GLU A 801 6.96 49.22 29.75
C GLU A 801 7.26 49.43 31.26
N GLU A 802 6.82 50.51 31.85
CA GLU A 802 7.05 50.81 33.26
C GLU A 802 6.26 49.90 34.20
N VAL A 803 5.00 49.60 33.86
CA VAL A 803 4.19 48.59 34.55
C VAL A 803 4.83 47.19 34.39
N GLN A 804 5.27 46.82 33.20
CA GLN A 804 6.00 45.57 32.97
C GLN A 804 7.30 45.49 33.77
N ARG A 805 8.04 46.60 33.91
CA ARG A 805 9.25 46.67 34.72
C ARG A 805 8.92 46.52 36.21
N ALA A 806 7.88 47.20 36.73
CA ALA A 806 7.42 47.03 38.10
C ALA A 806 7.03 45.59 38.43
N ARG A 807 6.33 44.93 37.53
CA ARG A 807 5.98 43.52 37.63
C ARG A 807 7.20 42.58 37.65
N ARG A 808 8.18 42.82 36.78
CA ARG A 808 9.43 42.05 36.73
C ARG A 808 10.19 42.13 38.07
N HIS A 809 10.13 43.29 38.72
CA HIS A 809 10.74 43.52 40.04
C HIS A 809 9.81 43.18 41.21
N ARG A 810 8.69 42.47 40.94
CA ARG A 810 7.70 42.06 41.96
C ARG A 810 7.15 43.22 42.80
N ARG A 811 7.10 44.41 42.24
CA ARG A 811 6.53 45.60 42.88
C ARG A 811 5.01 45.68 42.71
N VAL A 812 4.43 44.94 41.81
CA VAL A 812 2.99 44.75 41.55
C VAL A 812 2.72 43.26 41.35
N ASP A 813 1.64 42.74 41.91
CA ASP A 813 1.26 41.33 41.83
C ASP A 813 -0.21 41.20 41.41
N GLY A 814 -0.45 41.09 40.14
CA GLY A 814 -1.76 40.91 39.54
C GLY A 814 -2.29 42.13 38.79
N PHE A 815 -3.40 41.94 38.09
CA PHE A 815 -4.00 42.96 37.20
C PHE A 815 -4.43 44.24 37.96
N ASP A 816 -4.95 44.08 39.13
CA ASP A 816 -5.47 45.22 39.92
C ASP A 816 -4.34 46.13 40.42
N ASP A 817 -3.21 45.56 40.83
CA ASP A 817 -2.02 46.32 41.22
C ASP A 817 -1.38 47.02 39.98
N GLU A 818 -1.34 46.29 38.84
CA GLU A 818 -0.88 46.87 37.57
C GLU A 818 -1.75 48.04 37.12
N LEU A 819 -3.09 47.90 37.30
CA LEU A 819 -4.05 48.94 36.96
C LEU A 819 -3.93 50.16 37.86
N GLU A 820 -3.66 49.93 39.16
CA GLU A 820 -3.45 51.04 40.12
C GLU A 820 -2.16 51.77 39.88
N LEU A 821 -1.06 51.03 39.52
CA LEU A 821 0.19 51.67 39.13
C LEU A 821 -0.01 52.48 37.84
N ALA A 822 -0.71 51.90 36.87
CA ALA A 822 -1.02 52.57 35.61
C ALA A 822 -1.83 53.86 35.80
N ARG A 823 -2.84 53.83 36.70
CA ARG A 823 -3.61 55.02 37.04
C ARG A 823 -2.74 56.15 37.60
N ARG A 824 -1.79 55.81 38.45
CA ARG A 824 -0.82 56.79 39.01
C ARG A 824 0.08 57.37 37.90
N LEU A 825 0.61 56.52 36.99
CA LEU A 825 1.45 56.94 35.89
C LEU A 825 0.69 57.81 34.88
N VAL A 826 -0.57 57.44 34.57
CA VAL A 826 -1.46 58.27 33.71
C VAL A 826 -1.76 59.61 34.35
N GLY A 827 -2.00 59.63 35.65
CA GLY A 827 -2.17 60.88 36.39
C GLY A 827 -0.95 61.79 36.36
N GLN A 828 0.25 61.23 36.50
CA GLN A 828 1.54 61.97 36.39
C GLN A 828 1.76 62.49 34.98
N ALA A 829 1.46 61.68 33.93
CA ALA A 829 1.59 62.09 32.54
C ALA A 829 0.64 63.26 32.18
N ARG A 830 -0.57 63.32 32.78
CA ARG A 830 -1.50 64.42 32.58
C ARG A 830 -1.07 65.72 33.25
N ILE A 831 -0.31 65.68 34.33
CA ILE A 831 0.24 66.80 35.04
C ILE A 831 1.44 67.39 34.29
N THR A 832 2.14 66.59 33.52
CA THR A 832 3.38 67.00 32.81
C THR A 832 3.12 67.51 31.41
N GLN A 833 1.89 67.48 30.89
CA GLN A 833 1.50 68.17 29.65
C GLN A 833 0.85 69.53 29.99
N PRO A 834 1.53 70.70 29.81
CA PRO A 834 0.91 72.00 29.94
C PRO A 834 -0.09 72.18 28.82
N ASN A 835 -1.23 72.78 29.15
CA ASN A 835 -2.37 73.12 28.38
C ASN A 835 -1.99 73.93 27.06
N GLU A 836 -1.78 73.18 25.96
CA GLU A 836 -1.75 73.75 24.61
C GLU A 836 -3.13 73.75 23.91
N ARG A 837 -4.18 74.12 24.63
CA ARG A 837 -5.49 74.45 24.01
C ARG A 837 -6.11 75.62 24.66
N ARG A 838 -5.55 76.83 24.38
CA ARG A 838 -6.21 78.13 24.44
C ARG A 838 -5.40 79.11 23.61
N ASN A 839 -5.65 79.13 22.30
CA ASN A 839 -5.61 80.33 21.46
C ASN A 839 -5.82 79.91 19.99
N ASP A 840 -7.13 79.86 19.64
CA ASP A 840 -7.57 80.10 18.30
C ASP A 840 -9.09 80.34 18.36
N GLN A 841 -9.43 81.56 18.85
CA GLN A 841 -10.65 82.29 18.54
C GLN A 841 -10.35 83.77 18.75
N THR A 842 -9.88 84.40 17.72
CA THR A 842 -10.23 85.73 17.28
C THR A 842 -9.89 85.89 15.82
#